data_3bb7434ace54d576a74a6232c5d7b07a
#
_entry.id   3bb7434ace54d576a74a6232c5d7b07a
#
_cell.length_a   1.000
_cell.length_b   1.000
_cell.length_c   1.000
_cell.angle_alpha   90.00
_cell.angle_beta   90.00
_cell.angle_gamma   90.00
#
_symmetry.space_group_name_H-M   'P 1'
#
loop_
_entity.id
_entity.type
_entity.pdbx_description
1 polymer ?
#
loop_
_entity_poly.entity_id
_entity_poly.type
_entity_poly.pdbx_seq_one_letter_code
_entity_poly.pdbx_strand_id
1 'polypeptide(L)'
;MNCRLSNKNLDILIRTKPYAELCYFGKRLHDDHIENYDLFIPAVPNSRIDVHVPFTLCPEEGLGNFSTPGLEGHRNGKDWSPVFVTKDVKNSDNQITIISEDSIAKLRLTSQFILDDCGVLQCQNSLANLGAEPYSVNRLSITLPIPERAQELMAFSGRWIKEFFPHRTKIEHCSYLQENRRGRTSHEYFPGMIVGTTGFKEQTGEVWGIHLGWSGNHRIQVAVKSNGKRFIQAEALYSAGEISLAQGETLTTPWLYATYSDEGLNKMSHHFHQFLRNNIITFPQNKARPVHLNTWEGIFFDHNPDYIMKMASKAAQMGVERFIIDDGWFGKRDDDYQGLGDWYLDERKYPNGLEPVIEHVKNLGMEFGIWVEPEMINKNSDLYRAHPDWLLELSGYQQPEGRHQYLLDLQNPAVFDYLLERLIWLLGSYDIDYIKWDMNREIVQAGHNGNPAIVGQTKALYRLLDILREKFPNVEIESCSSGGGRIDYEILKRTQRFWTSDSNDALDRQIIQRGMSYFFPPEVMGAHIGGALCHTTYRELNMNLRGLTALFGHMGVELDPVKESEVEQHAFAHYIGLHKQLRNLLHSNNNYRLDVDDSNAMQSYGVVSQDKNDAAFIIAQLTLPTYALSGNLRLTGLQPEKQYLIEILDLPDNIDPKINGHVMKALPYWMVNKTTLSGDWLMQIGLPLPVLDPATAMLIRVVAQ
;
A
#
# COMPACT_ATOMS: atom_id res chain seq x y z
N MET A 1 15.44 35.07 -3.02
CA MET A 1 16.27 33.87 -3.24
C MET A 1 15.37 32.81 -3.87
N ASN A 2 15.86 32.10 -4.87
CA ASN A 2 15.15 30.99 -5.47
C ASN A 2 15.83 29.69 -5.03
N CYS A 3 15.07 28.60 -4.92
CA CYS A 3 15.59 27.28 -4.55
C CYS A 3 15.22 26.24 -5.61
N ARG A 4 16.11 25.29 -5.80
CA ARG A 4 15.94 24.17 -6.70
C ARG A 4 16.34 22.88 -5.98
N LEU A 5 15.52 21.86 -6.07
CA LEU A 5 15.91 20.47 -5.80
C LEU A 5 15.92 19.71 -7.13
N SER A 6 16.99 18.99 -7.36
CA SER A 6 17.21 18.27 -8.61
C SER A 6 17.81 16.90 -8.37
N ASN A 7 17.34 15.93 -9.11
CA ASN A 7 18.04 14.66 -9.29
C ASN A 7 18.04 14.27 -10.79
N LYS A 8 18.46 13.05 -11.13
CA LYS A 8 18.48 12.58 -12.53
C LYS A 8 17.13 12.51 -13.22
N ASN A 9 16.01 12.47 -12.44
CA ASN A 9 14.66 12.22 -12.95
C ASN A 9 13.78 13.48 -12.97
N LEU A 10 13.86 14.32 -11.94
CA LEU A 10 12.93 15.44 -11.74
C LEU A 10 13.57 16.68 -11.12
N ASP A 11 12.88 17.79 -11.29
CA ASP A 11 13.16 19.10 -10.70
C ASP A 11 11.98 19.66 -9.94
N ILE A 12 12.31 20.40 -8.88
CA ILE A 12 11.39 21.29 -8.18
C ILE A 12 12.00 22.67 -8.12
N LEU A 13 11.24 23.66 -8.57
CA LEU A 13 11.64 25.07 -8.54
C LEU A 13 10.74 25.84 -7.62
N ILE A 14 11.32 26.55 -6.66
CA ILE A 14 10.60 27.33 -5.65
C ILE A 14 11.11 28.76 -5.63
N ARG A 15 10.20 29.71 -5.86
CA ARG A 15 10.43 31.13 -5.60
C ARG A 15 10.09 31.39 -4.13
N THR A 16 11.08 31.82 -3.34
CA THR A 16 10.92 31.84 -1.88
C THR A 16 10.43 33.16 -1.31
N LYS A 17 10.43 34.26 -2.09
CA LYS A 17 10.02 35.60 -1.61
C LYS A 17 9.06 36.30 -2.54
N PRO A 18 8.07 37.03 -2.00
CA PRO A 18 7.74 37.19 -0.57
C PRO A 18 7.09 35.93 0.02
N TYR A 19 6.57 35.03 -0.82
CA TYR A 19 5.87 33.80 -0.48
C TYR A 19 6.60 32.59 -1.07
N ALA A 20 6.45 31.44 -0.46
CA ALA A 20 7.06 30.18 -0.90
C ALA A 20 6.26 29.55 -2.07
N GLU A 21 6.41 30.11 -3.29
CA GLU A 21 5.68 29.67 -4.47
C GLU A 21 6.39 28.49 -5.17
N LEU A 22 5.65 27.40 -5.39
CA LEU A 22 6.09 26.28 -6.22
C LEU A 22 5.86 26.63 -7.69
N CYS A 23 6.95 26.90 -8.42
CA CYS A 23 6.91 27.30 -9.81
C CYS A 23 6.88 26.10 -10.78
N TYR A 24 7.51 25.00 -10.39
CA TYR A 24 7.63 23.82 -11.24
C TYR A 24 7.79 22.54 -10.41
N PHE A 25 7.14 21.45 -10.85
CA PHE A 25 7.36 20.09 -10.41
C PHE A 25 7.20 19.16 -11.61
N GLY A 26 8.27 18.52 -12.06
CA GLY A 26 8.24 17.66 -13.25
C GLY A 26 9.60 17.22 -13.73
N LYS A 27 9.74 16.94 -15.02
CA LYS A 27 10.97 16.45 -15.65
C LYS A 27 12.18 17.30 -15.32
N ARG A 28 13.33 16.67 -15.12
CA ARG A 28 14.64 17.34 -14.98
C ARG A 28 14.88 18.31 -16.13
N LEU A 29 15.16 19.57 -15.79
CA LEU A 29 15.52 20.62 -16.74
C LEU A 29 17.03 20.65 -16.95
N HIS A 30 17.46 20.80 -18.20
CA HIS A 30 18.91 20.84 -18.54
C HIS A 30 19.54 22.20 -18.33
N ASP A 31 18.74 23.26 -18.17
CA ASP A 31 19.26 24.60 -17.93
C ASP A 31 19.44 24.83 -16.43
N ASP A 32 20.69 24.75 -15.97
CA ASP A 32 21.06 24.97 -14.58
C ASP A 32 21.40 26.44 -14.27
N HIS A 33 21.33 27.34 -15.28
CA HIS A 33 21.75 28.74 -15.17
C HIS A 33 20.59 29.74 -14.94
N ILE A 34 19.33 29.27 -15.01
CA ILE A 34 18.18 30.14 -14.75
C ILE A 34 18.02 30.38 -13.27
N GLU A 35 18.38 31.57 -12.81
CA GLU A 35 18.21 32.00 -11.41
C GLU A 35 16.97 32.86 -11.18
N ASN A 36 16.42 33.47 -12.24
CA ASN A 36 15.27 34.39 -12.14
C ASN A 36 13.94 33.65 -12.38
N TYR A 37 13.26 33.29 -11.31
CA TYR A 37 11.96 32.61 -11.38
C TYR A 37 10.78 33.59 -11.54
N ASP A 38 11.00 34.89 -11.68
CA ASP A 38 9.97 35.84 -12.08
C ASP A 38 9.50 35.59 -13.52
N LEU A 39 10.27 34.82 -14.31
CA LEU A 39 9.86 34.29 -15.62
C LEU A 39 8.58 33.43 -15.57
N PHE A 40 8.25 32.86 -14.42
CA PHE A 40 7.01 32.08 -14.23
C PHE A 40 5.78 32.95 -13.90
N ILE A 41 5.95 34.28 -13.73
CA ILE A 41 4.84 35.17 -13.45
C ILE A 41 4.08 35.43 -14.76
N PRO A 42 2.79 35.02 -14.86
CA PRO A 42 2.02 35.27 -16.06
C PRO A 42 1.62 36.75 -16.20
N ALA A 43 1.44 37.20 -17.42
CA ALA A 43 0.76 38.47 -17.67
C ALA A 43 -0.72 38.35 -17.34
N VAL A 44 -1.24 39.28 -16.53
CA VAL A 44 -2.60 39.19 -15.98
C VAL A 44 -3.40 40.45 -16.26
N PRO A 45 -4.75 40.35 -16.50
CA PRO A 45 -5.64 41.51 -16.62
C PRO A 45 -5.72 42.26 -15.27
N ASN A 46 -5.74 43.58 -15.34
CA ASN A 46 -5.74 44.46 -14.16
C ASN A 46 -6.99 44.39 -13.28
N SER A 47 -8.03 43.70 -13.69
CA SER A 47 -9.33 43.69 -13.00
C SER A 47 -9.62 42.43 -12.19
N ARG A 48 -8.65 41.51 -12.08
CA ARG A 48 -8.87 40.21 -11.39
C ARG A 48 -7.84 39.99 -10.31
N ILE A 49 -8.28 39.69 -9.09
CA ILE A 49 -7.44 39.45 -7.92
C ILE A 49 -6.97 37.97 -7.83
N ASP A 50 -7.69 37.03 -8.45
CA ASP A 50 -7.43 35.59 -8.36
C ASP A 50 -6.43 35.06 -9.40
N VAL A 51 -6.03 35.89 -10.38
CA VAL A 51 -5.20 35.42 -11.51
C VAL A 51 -3.73 35.30 -11.13
N HIS A 52 -3.28 36.08 -10.15
CA HIS A 52 -1.87 36.21 -9.79
C HIS A 52 -1.52 35.68 -8.39
N VAL A 53 -2.31 34.77 -7.89
CA VAL A 53 -2.11 34.18 -6.57
C VAL A 53 -0.90 33.25 -6.58
N PRO A 54 0.08 33.42 -5.71
CA PRO A 54 1.21 32.50 -5.55
C PRO A 54 0.70 31.09 -5.23
N PHE A 55 1.34 30.08 -5.81
CA PHE A 55 0.99 28.69 -5.55
C PHE A 55 1.93 28.10 -4.50
N THR A 56 1.52 28.16 -3.23
CA THR A 56 2.33 27.67 -2.09
C THR A 56 2.00 26.22 -1.76
N LEU A 57 2.85 25.55 -0.97
CA LEU A 57 2.58 24.18 -0.46
C LEU A 57 1.33 24.14 0.45
N CYS A 58 0.93 25.29 1.00
CA CYS A 58 -0.26 25.49 1.80
C CYS A 58 -0.96 26.76 1.32
N PRO A 59 -1.77 26.70 0.23
CA PRO A 59 -2.41 27.87 -0.37
C PRO A 59 -3.30 28.63 0.60
N GLU A 60 -3.12 29.94 0.68
CA GLU A 60 -3.80 30.82 1.62
C GLU A 60 -4.97 31.58 0.97
N GLU A 61 -6.12 31.60 1.63
CA GLU A 61 -7.25 32.42 1.23
C GLU A 61 -6.93 33.92 1.25
N GLY A 62 -6.20 34.37 2.25
CA GLY A 62 -5.79 35.77 2.40
C GLY A 62 -4.94 36.34 1.27
N LEU A 63 -4.36 35.47 0.42
CA LEU A 63 -3.69 35.87 -0.82
C LEU A 63 -4.60 35.92 -2.07
N GLY A 64 -5.91 35.71 -1.91
CA GLY A 64 -6.87 35.66 -3.01
C GLY A 64 -7.03 34.28 -3.65
N ASN A 65 -6.71 33.22 -2.92
CA ASN A 65 -6.97 31.85 -3.36
C ASN A 65 -8.45 31.50 -3.12
N PHE A 66 -9.27 31.54 -4.17
CA PHE A 66 -10.70 31.18 -4.12
C PHE A 66 -11.00 29.69 -4.34
N SER A 67 -9.97 28.85 -4.36
CA SER A 67 -10.12 27.40 -4.30
C SER A 67 -9.86 26.89 -2.89
N THR A 68 -9.91 25.57 -2.67
CA THR A 68 -9.70 24.98 -1.35
C THR A 68 -8.38 25.44 -0.72
N PRO A 69 -8.41 26.08 0.47
CA PRO A 69 -7.21 26.52 1.14
C PRO A 69 -6.41 25.35 1.72
N GLY A 70 -5.13 25.58 1.96
CA GLY A 70 -4.26 24.61 2.62
C GLY A 70 -4.42 24.58 4.14
N LEU A 71 -4.87 25.69 4.73
CA LEU A 71 -5.17 25.83 6.16
C LEU A 71 -6.58 26.34 6.36
N GLU A 72 -7.35 25.67 7.18
CA GLU A 72 -8.60 26.16 7.78
C GLU A 72 -8.48 26.05 9.30
N GLY A 73 -8.62 27.18 9.98
CA GLY A 73 -8.52 27.23 11.45
C GLY A 73 -8.86 28.59 11.99
N HIS A 74 -8.94 28.73 13.31
CA HIS A 74 -9.31 30.00 13.95
C HIS A 74 -8.97 30.03 15.45
N ARG A 75 -8.93 31.24 16.04
CA ARG A 75 -9.02 31.49 17.48
C ARG A 75 -10.36 32.11 17.78
N ASN A 76 -11.26 31.36 18.38
CA ASN A 76 -12.62 31.85 18.72
C ASN A 76 -13.31 32.58 17.55
N GLY A 77 -13.20 32.06 16.32
CA GLY A 77 -13.77 32.66 15.10
C GLY A 77 -12.95 33.81 14.49
N LYS A 78 -11.77 34.14 15.07
CA LYS A 78 -10.84 35.13 14.54
C LYS A 78 -9.60 34.45 13.95
N ASP A 79 -8.74 35.23 13.28
CA ASP A 79 -7.46 34.74 12.68
C ASP A 79 -7.63 33.57 11.68
N TRP A 80 -8.77 33.55 10.97
CA TRP A 80 -9.16 32.45 10.09
C TRP A 80 -8.56 32.51 8.68
N SER A 81 -8.00 33.67 8.28
CA SER A 81 -7.44 33.90 6.96
C SER A 81 -5.99 34.41 7.04
N PRO A 82 -5.05 33.59 7.55
CA PRO A 82 -3.64 34.01 7.68
C PRO A 82 -2.95 34.14 6.33
N VAL A 83 -1.87 34.95 6.32
CA VAL A 83 -0.96 35.15 5.19
C VAL A 83 0.47 34.88 5.64
N PHE A 84 1.09 33.84 5.11
CA PHE A 84 2.42 33.39 5.51
C PHE A 84 3.52 34.05 4.66
N VAL A 85 4.25 35.01 5.22
CA VAL A 85 5.40 35.64 4.57
C VAL A 85 6.67 34.89 4.94
N THR A 86 7.49 34.56 3.96
CA THR A 86 8.76 33.84 4.16
C THR A 86 9.73 34.63 5.01
N LYS A 87 10.19 34.02 6.10
CA LYS A 87 11.18 34.59 7.03
C LYS A 87 12.57 34.02 6.86
N ASP A 88 12.66 32.69 6.71
CA ASP A 88 13.92 31.97 6.60
C ASP A 88 13.84 30.84 5.61
N VAL A 89 14.95 30.51 4.97
CA VAL A 89 15.09 29.41 4.01
C VAL A 89 16.40 28.68 4.27
N LYS A 90 16.30 27.42 4.60
CA LYS A 90 17.44 26.50 4.71
C LYS A 90 17.44 25.60 3.49
N ASN A 91 18.53 25.58 2.75
CA ASN A 91 18.70 24.83 1.51
C ASN A 91 19.96 23.97 1.59
N SER A 92 19.84 22.71 1.28
CA SER A 92 20.93 21.75 1.09
C SER A 92 20.73 21.00 -0.23
N ASP A 93 21.63 20.10 -0.58
CA ASP A 93 21.61 19.39 -1.88
C ASP A 93 20.32 18.63 -2.14
N ASN A 94 19.72 18.05 -1.11
CA ASN A 94 18.51 17.21 -1.23
C ASN A 94 17.33 17.70 -0.40
N GLN A 95 17.45 18.82 0.32
CA GLN A 95 16.40 19.30 1.22
C GLN A 95 16.26 20.81 1.20
N ILE A 96 15.01 21.29 1.15
CA ILE A 96 14.64 22.68 1.37
C ILE A 96 13.69 22.74 2.56
N THR A 97 13.95 23.65 3.49
CA THR A 97 13.02 23.97 4.58
C THR A 97 12.73 25.47 4.52
N ILE A 98 11.46 25.84 4.42
CA ILE A 98 11.00 27.21 4.34
C ILE A 98 10.19 27.53 5.59
N ILE A 99 10.58 28.57 6.32
CA ILE A 99 9.87 29.06 7.50
C ILE A 99 9.16 30.35 7.11
N SER A 100 7.84 30.34 7.24
CA SER A 100 6.97 31.49 6.96
C SER A 100 6.12 31.83 8.17
N GLU A 101 5.81 33.10 8.36
CA GLU A 101 5.04 33.55 9.53
C GLU A 101 3.95 34.52 9.12
N ASP A 102 2.81 34.44 9.79
CA ASP A 102 1.83 35.48 9.89
C ASP A 102 1.98 36.18 11.27
N SER A 103 2.40 37.42 11.24
CA SER A 103 2.65 38.20 12.47
C SER A 103 1.36 38.67 13.16
N ILE A 104 0.24 38.76 12.45
CA ILE A 104 -1.09 39.13 12.96
C ILE A 104 -1.73 37.94 13.64
N ALA A 105 -1.88 36.85 12.88
CA ALA A 105 -2.43 35.58 13.39
C ALA A 105 -1.47 34.86 14.37
N LYS A 106 -0.21 35.32 14.47
CA LYS A 106 0.84 34.69 15.29
C LYS A 106 0.96 33.21 15.06
N LEU A 107 1.08 32.85 13.79
CA LEU A 107 1.25 31.48 13.31
C LEU A 107 2.57 31.37 12.55
N ARG A 108 3.24 30.21 12.69
CA ARG A 108 4.40 29.84 11.89
C ARG A 108 4.08 28.59 11.09
N LEU A 109 4.31 28.66 9.78
CA LEU A 109 4.25 27.54 8.87
C LEU A 109 5.68 27.15 8.46
N THR A 110 6.06 25.90 8.68
CA THR A 110 7.30 25.32 8.18
C THR A 110 6.97 24.33 7.09
N SER A 111 7.41 24.60 5.86
CA SER A 111 7.25 23.70 4.70
C SER A 111 8.58 23.02 4.39
N GLN A 112 8.58 21.71 4.35
CA GLN A 112 9.75 20.88 4.13
C GLN A 112 9.62 20.07 2.84
N PHE A 113 10.71 20.04 2.07
CA PHE A 113 10.86 19.29 0.84
C PHE A 113 12.14 18.46 0.92
N ILE A 114 12.06 17.18 0.65
CA ILE A 114 13.22 16.28 0.57
C ILE A 114 13.11 15.50 -0.74
N LEU A 115 14.14 15.57 -1.58
CA LEU A 115 14.21 14.84 -2.83
C LEU A 115 15.20 13.68 -2.71
N ASP A 116 14.71 12.46 -2.88
CA ASP A 116 15.50 11.24 -2.84
C ASP A 116 16.13 10.91 -4.21
N ASP A 117 17.25 10.21 -4.21
CA ASP A 117 17.94 9.80 -5.45
C ASP A 117 17.13 8.87 -6.34
N CYS A 118 16.13 8.15 -5.77
CA CYS A 118 15.22 7.30 -6.53
C CYS A 118 14.21 8.09 -7.39
N GLY A 119 14.03 9.38 -7.11
CA GLY A 119 13.07 10.23 -7.81
C GLY A 119 11.76 10.43 -7.06
N VAL A 120 11.77 10.28 -5.73
CA VAL A 120 10.61 10.56 -4.86
C VAL A 120 10.85 11.84 -4.07
N LEU A 121 9.92 12.79 -4.22
CA LEU A 121 9.81 13.98 -3.42
C LEU A 121 8.97 13.69 -2.20
N GLN A 122 9.47 14.05 -1.03
CA GLN A 122 8.73 14.04 0.23
C GLN A 122 8.37 15.48 0.62
N CYS A 123 7.09 15.74 0.92
CA CYS A 123 6.61 17.05 1.35
C CYS A 123 5.89 16.96 2.69
N GLN A 124 6.08 17.97 3.53
CA GLN A 124 5.42 18.09 4.83
C GLN A 124 5.22 19.53 5.22
N ASN A 125 4.09 19.85 5.87
CA ASN A 125 3.82 21.13 6.50
C ASN A 125 3.71 20.98 8.02
N SER A 126 4.28 21.92 8.77
CA SER A 126 4.13 22.01 10.22
C SER A 126 3.62 23.40 10.58
N LEU A 127 2.50 23.47 11.31
CA LEU A 127 1.87 24.69 11.78
C LEU A 127 2.10 24.84 13.29
N ALA A 128 2.77 25.90 13.72
CA ALA A 128 2.99 26.22 15.13
C ALA A 128 2.13 27.43 15.55
N ASN A 129 1.49 27.33 16.71
CA ASN A 129 0.79 28.44 17.34
C ASN A 129 1.77 29.27 18.20
N LEU A 130 2.08 30.49 17.78
CA LEU A 130 2.92 31.46 18.54
C LEU A 130 2.09 32.37 19.43
N GLY A 131 0.75 32.37 19.28
CA GLY A 131 -0.18 33.20 20.06
C GLY A 131 -0.46 32.60 21.44
N ALA A 132 -0.91 33.41 22.39
CA ALA A 132 -1.20 32.98 23.75
C ALA A 132 -2.47 32.09 23.85
N GLU A 133 -3.45 32.35 22.99
CA GLU A 133 -4.70 31.57 22.99
C GLU A 133 -4.62 30.37 22.06
N PRO A 134 -5.31 29.27 22.36
CA PRO A 134 -5.34 28.08 21.52
C PRO A 134 -5.83 28.38 20.10
N TYR A 135 -5.24 27.74 19.10
CA TYR A 135 -5.64 27.81 17.70
C TYR A 135 -6.27 26.48 17.26
N SER A 136 -7.55 26.53 16.93
CA SER A 136 -8.29 25.36 16.40
C SER A 136 -7.93 25.16 14.93
N VAL A 137 -7.56 23.92 14.56
CA VAL A 137 -7.24 23.56 13.18
C VAL A 137 -8.28 22.58 12.67
N ASN A 138 -8.98 22.95 11.59
CA ASN A 138 -9.93 22.09 10.90
C ASN A 138 -9.32 21.39 9.67
N ARG A 139 -8.27 22.03 9.09
CA ARG A 139 -7.53 21.52 7.93
C ARG A 139 -6.08 21.99 7.98
N LEU A 140 -5.17 21.11 7.67
CA LEU A 140 -3.80 21.43 7.25
C LEU A 140 -3.41 20.43 6.16
N SER A 141 -3.21 20.91 4.95
CA SER A 141 -2.96 20.08 3.78
C SER A 141 -1.58 20.35 3.16
N ILE A 142 -1.21 19.49 2.23
CA ILE A 142 -0.05 19.64 1.35
C ILE A 142 -0.58 19.74 -0.08
N THR A 143 -0.14 20.76 -0.82
CA THR A 143 -0.65 21.06 -2.17
C THR A 143 0.50 21.12 -3.17
N LEU A 144 0.44 20.33 -4.24
CA LEU A 144 1.41 20.32 -5.33
C LEU A 144 0.77 20.78 -6.63
N PRO A 145 1.45 21.65 -7.40
CA PRO A 145 0.99 22.02 -8.74
C PRO A 145 1.13 20.86 -9.71
N ILE A 146 0.21 20.78 -10.64
CA ILE A 146 0.29 19.91 -11.82
C ILE A 146 0.12 20.75 -13.09
N PRO A 147 0.84 20.43 -14.18
CA PRO A 147 0.75 21.23 -15.41
C PRO A 147 -0.59 20.99 -16.12
N GLU A 148 -0.97 21.95 -16.99
CA GLU A 148 -2.23 21.92 -17.74
C GLU A 148 -2.35 20.70 -18.67
N ARG A 149 -1.21 20.14 -19.11
CA ARG A 149 -1.18 18.92 -19.94
C ARG A 149 -1.52 17.64 -19.19
N ALA A 150 -1.53 17.66 -17.85
CA ALA A 150 -2.06 16.57 -17.02
C ALA A 150 -3.60 16.68 -17.02
N GLN A 151 -4.26 15.89 -17.87
CA GLN A 151 -5.69 15.99 -18.17
C GLN A 151 -6.50 14.76 -17.74
N GLU A 152 -5.83 13.75 -17.24
CA GLU A 152 -6.46 12.51 -16.79
C GLU A 152 -5.94 12.12 -15.42
N LEU A 153 -6.81 11.57 -14.57
CA LEU A 153 -6.41 11.00 -13.29
C LEU A 153 -6.78 9.53 -13.21
N MET A 154 -6.00 8.79 -12.43
CA MET A 154 -6.29 7.43 -11.98
C MET A 154 -6.27 7.40 -10.45
N ALA A 155 -7.39 6.98 -9.88
CA ALA A 155 -7.61 6.82 -8.46
C ALA A 155 -7.98 5.37 -8.16
N PHE A 156 -7.95 4.98 -6.89
CA PHE A 156 -8.17 3.61 -6.47
C PHE A 156 -9.26 3.57 -5.42
N SER A 157 -10.24 2.71 -5.64
CA SER A 157 -11.32 2.48 -4.69
C SER A 157 -11.55 0.99 -4.47
N GLY A 158 -12.44 0.66 -3.55
CA GLY A 158 -12.78 -0.72 -3.31
C GLY A 158 -13.67 -0.92 -2.09
N ARG A 159 -13.60 -2.11 -1.59
CA ARG A 159 -14.24 -2.58 -0.36
C ARG A 159 -13.51 -3.84 0.11
N TRP A 160 -13.90 -4.38 1.25
CA TRP A 160 -13.48 -5.71 1.67
C TRP A 160 -13.59 -6.74 0.55
N ILE A 161 -12.54 -7.53 0.30
CA ILE A 161 -12.35 -8.52 -0.77
C ILE A 161 -12.40 -7.98 -2.22
N LYS A 162 -12.30 -6.67 -2.39
CA LYS A 162 -12.32 -6.00 -3.71
C LYS A 162 -11.52 -4.68 -3.63
N GLU A 163 -10.32 -4.75 -3.09
CA GLU A 163 -9.44 -3.61 -2.85
C GLU A 163 -8.75 -3.14 -4.14
N PHE A 164 -8.25 -1.92 -4.14
CA PHE A 164 -7.36 -1.35 -5.17
C PHE A 164 -7.88 -1.36 -6.61
N PHE A 165 -9.18 -1.22 -6.79
CA PHE A 165 -9.76 -1.14 -8.12
C PHE A 165 -9.45 0.22 -8.77
N PRO A 166 -8.72 0.27 -9.92
CA PRO A 166 -8.35 1.53 -10.56
C PRO A 166 -9.54 2.17 -11.28
N HIS A 167 -9.72 3.46 -11.09
CA HIS A 167 -10.69 4.29 -11.81
C HIS A 167 -9.98 5.40 -12.55
N ARG A 168 -10.29 5.58 -13.82
CA ARG A 168 -9.75 6.65 -14.64
C ARG A 168 -10.84 7.67 -14.98
N THR A 169 -10.52 8.97 -14.88
CA THR A 169 -11.43 10.04 -15.26
C THR A 169 -10.66 11.25 -15.78
N LYS A 170 -11.34 12.09 -16.57
CA LYS A 170 -10.78 13.35 -17.07
C LYS A 170 -10.76 14.40 -15.95
N ILE A 171 -9.74 15.23 -15.96
CA ILE A 171 -9.63 16.42 -15.10
C ILE A 171 -10.26 17.60 -15.83
N GLU A 172 -11.48 17.96 -15.43
CA GLU A 172 -12.24 19.06 -16.00
C GLU A 172 -12.42 20.18 -14.97
N HIS A 173 -13.20 21.22 -15.31
CA HIS A 173 -13.54 22.33 -14.41
C HIS A 173 -14.39 21.86 -13.24
N CYS A 174 -13.77 21.29 -12.23
CA CYS A 174 -14.35 20.91 -10.94
C CYS A 174 -13.26 20.34 -10.05
N SER A 175 -13.64 19.82 -8.91
CA SER A 175 -12.75 19.03 -8.05
C SER A 175 -13.15 17.57 -8.09
N TYR A 176 -12.19 16.68 -8.36
CA TYR A 176 -12.30 15.28 -8.03
C TYR A 176 -11.85 15.11 -6.57
N LEU A 177 -12.70 14.53 -5.74
CA LEU A 177 -12.48 14.39 -4.31
C LEU A 177 -12.63 12.93 -3.88
N GLN A 178 -11.62 12.42 -3.18
CA GLN A 178 -11.68 11.20 -2.41
C GLN A 178 -11.56 11.53 -0.92
N GLU A 179 -12.51 11.09 -0.12
CA GLU A 179 -12.52 11.29 1.32
C GLU A 179 -12.82 9.98 2.03
N ASN A 180 -11.91 9.51 2.86
CA ASN A 180 -12.04 8.29 3.64
C ASN A 180 -12.20 8.64 5.13
N ARG A 181 -13.28 8.15 5.75
CA ARG A 181 -13.62 8.36 7.15
C ARG A 181 -13.79 7.06 7.95
N ARG A 182 -13.16 5.98 7.49
CA ARG A 182 -13.28 4.66 8.12
C ARG A 182 -12.29 4.42 9.27
N GLY A 183 -11.41 5.39 9.55
CA GLY A 183 -10.35 5.24 10.55
C GLY A 183 -9.25 4.26 10.17
N ARG A 184 -9.32 3.69 8.97
CA ARG A 184 -8.31 2.85 8.33
C ARG A 184 -8.22 3.22 6.84
N THR A 185 -7.12 2.85 6.14
CA THR A 185 -6.61 3.63 5.02
C THR A 185 -7.17 3.29 3.65
N SER A 186 -7.33 2.00 3.30
CA SER A 186 -7.28 1.59 1.90
C SER A 186 -8.42 0.72 1.38
N HIS A 187 -9.42 0.37 2.18
CA HIS A 187 -10.57 -0.40 1.68
C HIS A 187 -11.40 0.39 0.70
N GLU A 188 -11.86 1.58 1.07
CA GLU A 188 -12.78 2.36 0.23
C GLU A 188 -11.99 3.21 -0.76
N TYR A 189 -11.06 4.02 -0.26
CA TYR A 189 -10.21 4.89 -1.06
C TYR A 189 -8.77 4.76 -0.59
N PHE A 190 -7.90 4.29 -1.47
CA PHE A 190 -6.47 4.24 -1.18
C PHE A 190 -5.89 5.67 -1.13
N PRO A 191 -5.00 6.00 -0.16
CA PRO A 191 -4.43 7.34 -0.03
C PRO A 191 -3.34 7.61 -1.06
N GLY A 192 -3.63 7.36 -2.33
CA GLY A 192 -2.76 7.58 -3.47
C GLY A 192 -3.55 7.90 -4.73
N MET A 193 -2.94 8.67 -5.63
CA MET A 193 -3.53 9.10 -6.87
C MET A 193 -2.46 9.36 -7.92
N ILE A 194 -2.80 9.15 -9.17
CA ILE A 194 -1.93 9.39 -10.31
C ILE A 194 -2.64 10.34 -11.26
N VAL A 195 -1.96 11.39 -11.70
CA VAL A 195 -2.45 12.28 -12.76
C VAL A 195 -1.47 12.24 -13.92
N GLY A 196 -1.96 12.43 -15.14
CA GLY A 196 -1.08 12.37 -16.32
C GLY A 196 -1.68 12.95 -17.59
N THR A 197 -0.92 12.86 -18.66
CA THR A 197 -1.37 13.21 -20.01
C THR A 197 -2.47 12.25 -20.47
N THR A 198 -3.39 12.73 -21.30
CA THR A 198 -4.50 11.89 -21.79
C THR A 198 -4.01 10.57 -22.39
N GLY A 199 -4.57 9.45 -21.92
CA GLY A 199 -4.26 8.13 -22.44
C GLY A 199 -2.92 7.58 -21.99
N PHE A 200 -2.32 8.08 -20.90
CA PHE A 200 -1.11 7.49 -20.32
C PHE A 200 -1.29 5.99 -20.06
N LYS A 201 -0.21 5.23 -20.26
CA LYS A 201 -0.19 3.77 -20.14
C LYS A 201 0.98 3.29 -19.29
N GLU A 202 1.19 1.99 -19.26
CA GLU A 202 2.28 1.37 -18.50
C GLU A 202 3.66 1.84 -18.97
N GLN A 203 3.83 2.07 -20.29
CA GLN A 203 5.11 2.40 -20.94
C GLN A 203 5.14 3.82 -21.53
N THR A 204 4.07 4.56 -21.53
CA THR A 204 3.96 5.84 -22.27
C THR A 204 3.16 6.88 -21.52
N GLY A 205 3.43 8.14 -21.79
CA GLY A 205 2.78 9.31 -21.21
C GLY A 205 3.53 9.86 -20.01
N GLU A 206 3.29 11.14 -19.71
CA GLU A 206 3.78 11.77 -18.49
C GLU A 206 2.81 11.50 -17.35
N VAL A 207 3.32 11.15 -16.19
CA VAL A 207 2.53 10.90 -14.98
C VAL A 207 3.17 11.52 -13.74
N TRP A 208 2.31 12.01 -12.86
CA TRP A 208 2.63 12.48 -11.52
C TRP A 208 1.88 11.60 -10.52
N GLY A 209 2.60 10.79 -9.78
CA GLY A 209 2.03 9.91 -8.74
C GLY A 209 2.22 10.52 -7.36
N ILE A 210 1.19 10.43 -6.51
CA ILE A 210 1.28 10.80 -5.09
C ILE A 210 0.79 9.69 -4.18
N HIS A 211 1.34 9.62 -2.98
CA HIS A 211 0.85 8.79 -1.88
C HIS A 211 0.99 9.55 -0.55
N LEU A 212 -0.11 9.59 0.23
CA LEU A 212 -0.10 10.13 1.57
C LEU A 212 0.20 9.02 2.59
N GLY A 213 1.31 9.12 3.30
CA GLY A 213 1.70 8.17 4.35
C GLY A 213 0.92 8.42 5.64
N TRP A 214 -0.29 7.88 5.74
CA TRP A 214 -1.17 8.05 6.88
C TRP A 214 -2.16 6.90 7.01
N SER A 215 -2.26 6.29 8.19
CA SER A 215 -3.13 5.13 8.44
C SER A 215 -4.50 5.48 9.04
N GLY A 216 -4.87 6.76 9.06
CA GLY A 216 -6.17 7.24 9.55
C GLY A 216 -7.05 7.84 8.46
N ASN A 217 -8.04 8.62 8.88
CA ASN A 217 -8.91 9.35 7.96
C ASN A 217 -8.10 10.32 7.10
N HIS A 218 -8.42 10.36 5.81
CA HIS A 218 -7.68 11.20 4.86
C HIS A 218 -8.57 11.74 3.74
N ARG A 219 -8.06 12.78 3.07
CA ARG A 219 -8.66 13.37 1.88
C ARG A 219 -7.60 13.63 0.84
N ILE A 220 -7.90 13.31 -0.42
CA ILE A 220 -7.11 13.70 -1.59
C ILE A 220 -8.04 14.33 -2.61
N GLN A 221 -7.63 15.45 -3.19
CA GLN A 221 -8.37 16.09 -4.26
C GLN A 221 -7.47 16.53 -5.41
N VAL A 222 -8.03 16.53 -6.61
CA VAL A 222 -7.48 17.17 -7.79
C VAL A 222 -8.45 18.23 -8.26
N ALA A 223 -8.00 19.46 -8.44
CA ALA A 223 -8.88 20.56 -8.83
C ALA A 223 -8.27 21.45 -9.92
N VAL A 224 -9.14 22.07 -10.69
CA VAL A 224 -8.81 23.09 -11.68
C VAL A 224 -9.35 24.43 -11.23
N LYS A 225 -8.44 25.42 -11.07
CA LYS A 225 -8.79 26.78 -10.66
C LYS A 225 -9.40 27.57 -11.84
N SER A 226 -10.07 28.69 -11.52
CA SER A 226 -10.66 29.60 -12.52
C SER A 226 -9.65 30.17 -13.52
N ASN A 227 -8.37 30.23 -13.15
CA ASN A 227 -7.27 30.67 -14.00
C ASN A 227 -6.62 29.54 -14.83
N GLY A 228 -7.18 28.31 -14.79
CA GLY A 228 -6.68 27.15 -15.50
C GLY A 228 -5.58 26.37 -14.77
N LYS A 229 -4.98 26.92 -13.71
CA LYS A 229 -3.99 26.19 -12.90
C LYS A 229 -4.64 24.99 -12.22
N ARG A 230 -3.87 23.90 -12.11
CA ARG A 230 -4.30 22.63 -11.53
C ARG A 230 -3.42 22.25 -10.35
N PHE A 231 -4.01 21.51 -9.41
CA PHE A 231 -3.27 21.04 -8.25
C PHE A 231 -3.80 19.70 -7.73
N ILE A 232 -2.91 18.97 -7.04
CA ILE A 232 -3.25 17.88 -6.15
C ILE A 232 -3.08 18.37 -4.72
N GLN A 233 -4.05 18.05 -3.85
CA GLN A 233 -3.99 18.37 -2.44
C GLN A 233 -4.30 17.12 -1.62
N ALA A 234 -3.49 16.85 -0.58
CA ALA A 234 -3.64 15.70 0.29
C ALA A 234 -3.53 16.11 1.77
N GLU A 235 -4.33 15.47 2.62
CA GLU A 235 -4.38 15.79 4.05
C GLU A 235 -4.88 14.63 4.91
N ALA A 236 -4.44 14.57 6.17
CA ALA A 236 -5.17 13.84 7.20
C ALA A 236 -6.48 14.59 7.50
N LEU A 237 -7.59 13.86 7.66
CA LEU A 237 -8.86 14.47 8.04
C LEU A 237 -8.97 14.59 9.55
N TYR A 238 -9.28 15.79 9.99
CA TYR A 238 -9.58 16.09 11.38
C TYR A 238 -11.09 16.26 11.56
N SER A 239 -11.60 15.76 12.65
CA SER A 239 -12.97 16.06 13.07
C SER A 239 -13.03 17.47 13.65
N ALA A 240 -14.20 18.10 13.60
CA ALA A 240 -14.37 19.43 14.18
C ALA A 240 -14.03 19.42 15.67
N GLY A 241 -13.09 20.28 16.09
CA GLY A 241 -12.63 20.36 17.46
C GLY A 241 -11.59 19.33 17.89
N GLU A 242 -11.16 18.45 16.99
CA GLU A 242 -10.15 17.41 17.31
C GLU A 242 -8.75 18.01 17.55
N ILE A 243 -8.40 19.04 16.80
CA ILE A 243 -7.07 19.66 16.88
C ILE A 243 -7.19 21.06 17.45
N SER A 244 -6.57 21.30 18.60
CA SER A 244 -6.43 22.59 19.25
C SER A 244 -4.98 22.76 19.70
N LEU A 245 -4.29 23.74 19.15
CA LEU A 245 -2.88 24.00 19.43
C LEU A 245 -2.75 25.06 20.54
N ALA A 246 -2.27 24.69 21.70
CA ALA A 246 -1.86 25.62 22.73
C ALA A 246 -0.65 26.46 22.28
N GLN A 247 -0.29 27.51 23.02
CA GLN A 247 0.90 28.31 22.73
C GLN A 247 2.15 27.42 22.67
N GLY A 248 2.90 27.51 21.58
CA GLY A 248 4.12 26.75 21.34
C GLY A 248 3.89 25.34 20.77
N GLU A 249 2.66 24.85 20.74
CA GLU A 249 2.35 23.55 20.13
C GLU A 249 2.38 23.60 18.60
N THR A 250 2.67 22.45 18.00
CA THR A 250 2.84 22.29 16.56
C THR A 250 2.04 21.10 16.07
N LEU A 251 1.26 21.30 15.00
CA LEU A 251 0.65 20.25 14.21
C LEU A 251 1.49 20.00 12.96
N THR A 252 1.88 18.76 12.73
CA THR A 252 2.61 18.35 11.53
C THR A 252 1.73 17.42 10.71
N THR A 253 1.64 17.66 9.39
CA THR A 253 0.93 16.79 8.45
C THR A 253 1.64 15.43 8.34
N PRO A 254 0.95 14.38 7.88
CA PRO A 254 1.64 13.22 7.33
C PRO A 254 2.60 13.62 6.20
N TRP A 255 3.56 12.75 5.87
CA TRP A 255 4.37 12.92 4.68
C TRP A 255 3.56 12.65 3.41
N LEU A 256 3.63 13.55 2.44
CA LEU A 256 3.19 13.32 1.07
C LEU A 256 4.41 12.89 0.24
N TYR A 257 4.34 11.73 -0.36
CA TYR A 257 5.32 11.19 -1.29
C TYR A 257 4.83 11.45 -2.71
N ALA A 258 5.67 12.06 -3.55
CA ALA A 258 5.32 12.40 -4.91
C ALA A 258 6.44 12.03 -5.88
N THR A 259 6.11 11.64 -7.10
CA THR A 259 7.10 11.35 -8.14
C THR A 259 6.58 11.72 -9.52
N TYR A 260 7.50 11.85 -10.46
CA TYR A 260 7.23 12.15 -11.86
C TYR A 260 7.87 11.09 -12.76
N SER A 261 7.21 10.77 -13.88
CA SER A 261 7.76 9.96 -14.97
C SER A 261 7.27 10.46 -16.32
N ASP A 262 8.13 10.48 -17.31
CA ASP A 262 7.78 10.68 -18.73
C ASP A 262 7.80 9.37 -19.54
N GLU A 263 8.01 8.25 -18.86
CA GLU A 263 8.04 6.89 -19.42
C GLU A 263 6.85 6.04 -18.91
N GLY A 264 5.72 6.67 -18.55
CA GLY A 264 4.51 6.00 -18.09
C GLY A 264 4.56 5.49 -16.66
N LEU A 265 3.60 4.60 -16.36
CA LEU A 265 3.29 4.12 -15.00
C LEU A 265 4.35 3.18 -14.42
N ASN A 266 5.02 2.36 -15.25
CA ASN A 266 6.04 1.44 -14.74
C ASN A 266 7.23 2.20 -14.16
N LYS A 267 7.70 3.22 -14.84
CA LYS A 267 8.83 4.04 -14.35
C LYS A 267 8.47 4.76 -13.06
N MET A 268 7.26 5.31 -12.97
CA MET A 268 6.71 5.90 -11.75
C MET A 268 6.73 4.87 -10.59
N SER A 269 6.24 3.66 -10.86
CA SER A 269 6.23 2.58 -9.86
C SER A 269 7.65 2.18 -9.43
N HIS A 270 8.61 2.14 -10.36
CA HIS A 270 10.01 1.84 -10.02
C HIS A 270 10.60 2.87 -9.06
N HIS A 271 10.27 4.17 -9.21
CA HIS A 271 10.68 5.20 -8.26
C HIS A 271 10.13 4.92 -6.85
N PHE A 272 8.82 4.65 -6.74
CA PHE A 272 8.20 4.31 -5.46
C PHE A 272 8.74 3.01 -4.85
N HIS A 273 8.88 1.94 -5.65
CA HIS A 273 9.39 0.66 -5.17
C HIS A 273 10.83 0.77 -4.67
N GLN A 274 11.69 1.49 -5.42
CA GLN A 274 13.07 1.70 -5.02
C GLN A 274 13.16 2.56 -3.75
N PHE A 275 12.33 3.62 -3.67
CA PHE A 275 12.24 4.46 -2.48
C PHE A 275 11.81 3.66 -1.25
N LEU A 276 10.79 2.81 -1.38
CA LEU A 276 10.32 1.94 -0.30
C LEU A 276 11.42 1.02 0.21
N ARG A 277 12.13 0.36 -0.70
CA ARG A 277 13.24 -0.54 -0.36
C ARG A 277 14.38 0.17 0.37
N ASN A 278 14.68 1.40 -0.03
CA ASN A 278 15.83 2.14 0.52
C ASN A 278 15.49 2.90 1.80
N ASN A 279 14.24 3.36 1.98
CA ASN A 279 13.93 4.38 2.99
C ASN A 279 12.78 4.01 3.94
N ILE A 280 11.92 3.05 3.58
CA ILE A 280 10.71 2.74 4.35
C ILE A 280 10.76 1.35 4.97
N ILE A 281 11.02 0.33 4.13
CA ILE A 281 10.95 -1.06 4.55
C ILE A 281 12.24 -1.43 5.28
N THR A 282 12.10 -2.05 6.45
CA THR A 282 13.22 -2.61 7.20
C THR A 282 12.91 -4.06 7.55
N PHE A 283 13.56 -4.99 6.87
CA PHE A 283 13.49 -6.40 7.23
C PHE A 283 14.47 -6.70 8.38
N PRO A 284 14.03 -7.44 9.42
CA PRO A 284 14.89 -7.77 10.56
C PRO A 284 16.12 -8.58 10.17
N GLN A 285 16.01 -9.39 9.14
CA GLN A 285 17.08 -10.25 8.63
C GLN A 285 17.19 -10.12 7.13
N ASN A 286 18.40 -10.10 6.62
CA ASN A 286 18.67 -10.14 5.18
C ASN A 286 18.54 -11.57 4.64
N LYS A 287 17.30 -12.06 4.58
CA LYS A 287 16.95 -13.39 4.06
C LYS A 287 15.85 -13.30 3.00
N ALA A 288 15.76 -14.34 2.18
CA ALA A 288 14.64 -14.47 1.25
C ALA A 288 13.31 -14.51 2.01
N ARG A 289 12.25 -13.95 1.42
CA ARG A 289 10.92 -13.91 2.06
C ARG A 289 10.39 -15.34 2.22
N PRO A 290 10.08 -15.81 3.46
CA PRO A 290 9.66 -17.18 3.70
C PRO A 290 8.28 -17.47 3.11
N VAL A 291 8.07 -18.65 2.55
CA VAL A 291 6.73 -19.10 2.12
C VAL A 291 5.90 -19.42 3.36
N HIS A 292 4.73 -18.79 3.48
CA HIS A 292 3.83 -18.94 4.62
C HIS A 292 2.84 -20.10 4.46
N LEU A 293 2.35 -20.66 5.58
CA LEU A 293 1.01 -21.24 5.69
C LEU A 293 0.28 -20.54 6.82
N ASN A 294 -0.91 -20.01 6.54
CA ASN A 294 -1.82 -19.46 7.55
C ASN A 294 -2.98 -20.44 7.76
N THR A 295 -3.35 -20.66 9.03
CA THR A 295 -4.34 -21.68 9.40
C THR A 295 -5.80 -21.23 9.27
N TRP A 296 -6.08 -19.93 9.01
CA TRP A 296 -7.44 -19.38 9.06
C TRP A 296 -8.43 -20.16 8.19
N GLU A 297 -8.23 -20.23 6.87
CA GLU A 297 -9.13 -20.96 5.99
C GLU A 297 -9.08 -22.50 6.18
N GLY A 298 -8.13 -23.00 6.98
CA GLY A 298 -7.99 -24.42 7.26
C GLY A 298 -8.83 -24.91 8.43
N ILE A 299 -8.81 -24.18 9.55
CA ILE A 299 -9.41 -24.63 10.83
C ILE A 299 -10.26 -23.56 11.51
N PHE A 300 -10.25 -22.29 11.05
CA PHE A 300 -10.93 -21.17 11.69
C PHE A 300 -10.64 -21.15 13.23
N PHE A 301 -11.68 -21.18 14.07
CA PHE A 301 -11.57 -21.19 15.54
C PHE A 301 -11.31 -22.57 16.16
N ASP A 302 -11.31 -23.64 15.36
CA ASP A 302 -11.14 -25.01 15.85
C ASP A 302 -9.67 -25.35 16.09
N HIS A 303 -9.10 -24.80 17.16
CA HIS A 303 -7.71 -24.97 17.54
C HIS A 303 -7.53 -26.26 18.37
N ASN A 304 -6.98 -27.30 17.73
CA ASN A 304 -6.53 -28.53 18.35
C ASN A 304 -5.02 -28.69 18.14
N PRO A 305 -4.17 -28.65 19.18
CA PRO A 305 -2.72 -28.70 19.04
C PRO A 305 -2.20 -29.92 18.25
N ASP A 306 -2.75 -31.13 18.49
CA ASP A 306 -2.31 -32.33 17.78
C ASP A 306 -2.64 -32.25 16.27
N TYR A 307 -3.80 -31.66 15.93
CA TYR A 307 -4.18 -31.44 14.54
C TYR A 307 -3.34 -30.33 13.89
N ILE A 308 -3.06 -29.25 14.59
CA ILE A 308 -2.19 -28.16 14.13
C ILE A 308 -0.78 -28.68 13.86
N MET A 309 -0.21 -29.53 14.73
CA MET A 309 1.09 -30.19 14.47
C MET A 309 1.06 -31.11 13.26
N LYS A 310 -0.05 -31.77 12.99
CA LYS A 310 -0.26 -32.54 11.75
C LYS A 310 -0.28 -31.65 10.50
N MET A 311 -0.97 -30.50 10.58
CA MET A 311 -0.97 -29.49 9.50
C MET A 311 0.45 -28.97 9.26
N ALA A 312 1.19 -28.64 10.31
CA ALA A 312 2.58 -28.17 10.21
C ALA A 312 3.49 -29.22 9.54
N SER A 313 3.33 -30.50 9.89
CA SER A 313 4.09 -31.59 9.25
C SER A 313 3.79 -31.70 7.74
N LYS A 314 2.53 -31.56 7.33
CA LYS A 314 2.13 -31.53 5.93
C LYS A 314 2.63 -30.28 5.19
N ALA A 315 2.55 -29.12 5.83
CA ALA A 315 3.08 -27.88 5.31
C ALA A 315 4.59 -27.94 5.03
N ALA A 316 5.36 -28.50 5.96
CA ALA A 316 6.80 -28.71 5.77
C ALA A 316 7.10 -29.63 4.57
N GLN A 317 6.32 -30.70 4.38
CA GLN A 317 6.45 -31.61 3.22
C GLN A 317 6.18 -30.90 1.89
N MET A 318 5.27 -29.91 1.88
CA MET A 318 4.98 -29.08 0.72
C MET A 318 6.04 -28.01 0.46
N GLY A 319 6.95 -27.78 1.43
CA GLY A 319 8.03 -26.80 1.31
C GLY A 319 7.72 -25.44 1.94
N VAL A 320 6.71 -25.32 2.78
CA VAL A 320 6.44 -24.12 3.59
C VAL A 320 7.60 -23.82 4.52
N GLU A 321 7.88 -22.53 4.76
CA GLU A 321 9.01 -22.05 5.55
C GLU A 321 8.57 -21.30 6.82
N ARG A 322 7.30 -20.88 6.91
CA ARG A 322 6.72 -20.22 8.10
C ARG A 322 5.28 -20.72 8.31
N PHE A 323 4.98 -21.17 9.51
CA PHE A 323 3.67 -21.66 9.89
C PHE A 323 3.02 -20.70 10.87
N ILE A 324 1.80 -20.22 10.57
CA ILE A 324 1.12 -19.17 11.32
C ILE A 324 -0.20 -19.69 11.84
N ILE A 325 -0.38 -19.69 13.17
CA ILE A 325 -1.70 -19.90 13.78
C ILE A 325 -2.48 -18.58 13.77
N ASP A 326 -3.71 -18.62 13.29
CA ASP A 326 -4.58 -17.46 13.17
C ASP A 326 -5.50 -17.29 14.40
N ASP A 327 -6.63 -16.57 14.28
CA ASP A 327 -7.58 -16.25 15.34
C ASP A 327 -8.11 -17.53 16.03
N GLY A 328 -8.23 -17.51 17.37
CA GLY A 328 -8.82 -18.61 18.15
C GLY A 328 -7.94 -19.23 19.24
N TRP A 329 -6.69 -18.79 19.44
CA TRP A 329 -5.74 -19.38 20.41
C TRP A 329 -5.89 -18.87 21.84
N PHE A 330 -6.58 -17.73 22.05
CA PHE A 330 -6.62 -16.95 23.30
C PHE A 330 -8.00 -16.89 23.93
N GLY A 331 -8.06 -16.54 25.22
CA GLY A 331 -9.29 -16.31 25.99
C GLY A 331 -10.25 -17.50 25.90
N LYS A 332 -11.50 -17.20 25.58
CA LYS A 332 -12.54 -18.21 25.24
C LYS A 332 -13.01 -17.98 23.80
N ARG A 333 -12.07 -17.80 22.91
CA ARG A 333 -12.29 -17.43 21.51
C ARG A 333 -12.69 -18.65 20.67
N ASP A 334 -13.96 -19.07 20.77
CA ASP A 334 -14.53 -20.18 20.02
C ASP A 334 -15.28 -19.72 18.75
N ASP A 335 -15.56 -18.42 18.67
CA ASP A 335 -16.23 -17.72 17.57
C ASP A 335 -15.91 -16.22 17.62
N ASP A 336 -16.44 -15.42 16.72
CA ASP A 336 -16.22 -13.97 16.67
C ASP A 336 -17.12 -13.14 17.62
N TYR A 337 -17.97 -13.78 18.42
CA TYR A 337 -18.83 -13.12 19.42
C TYR A 337 -18.17 -12.91 20.79
N GLN A 338 -17.07 -13.57 21.08
CA GLN A 338 -16.48 -13.61 22.40
C GLN A 338 -14.96 -13.63 22.43
N GLY A 339 -14.40 -13.31 23.59
CA GLY A 339 -12.99 -13.49 23.92
C GLY A 339 -12.03 -12.43 23.39
N LEU A 340 -12.42 -11.61 22.41
CA LEU A 340 -11.52 -10.58 21.87
C LEU A 340 -11.22 -9.51 22.92
N GLY A 341 -9.95 -9.23 23.17
CA GLY A 341 -9.42 -8.41 24.27
C GLY A 341 -8.74 -9.22 25.36
N ASP A 342 -9.07 -10.50 25.50
CA ASP A 342 -8.56 -11.41 26.52
C ASP A 342 -7.24 -12.08 26.06
N TRP A 343 -6.17 -11.29 25.97
CA TRP A 343 -4.88 -11.73 25.40
C TRP A 343 -4.10 -12.62 26.36
N TYR A 344 -4.67 -13.76 26.72
CA TYR A 344 -4.03 -14.85 27.45
C TYR A 344 -4.40 -16.20 26.82
N LEU A 345 -3.53 -17.16 26.94
CA LEU A 345 -3.69 -18.47 26.31
C LEU A 345 -4.99 -19.18 26.76
N ASP A 346 -5.71 -19.77 25.84
CA ASP A 346 -6.85 -20.63 26.18
C ASP A 346 -6.37 -22.01 26.62
N GLU A 347 -6.31 -22.21 27.96
CA GLU A 347 -5.86 -23.47 28.56
C GLU A 347 -6.77 -24.67 28.21
N ARG A 348 -8.02 -24.44 27.76
CA ARG A 348 -8.91 -25.53 27.30
C ARG A 348 -8.42 -26.11 25.97
N LYS A 349 -7.93 -25.25 25.08
CA LYS A 349 -7.38 -25.61 23.77
C LYS A 349 -5.91 -26.00 23.86
N TYR A 350 -5.16 -25.32 24.69
CA TYR A 350 -3.71 -25.49 24.86
C TYR A 350 -3.35 -25.85 26.34
N PRO A 351 -3.74 -27.05 26.83
CA PRO A 351 -3.54 -27.42 28.23
C PRO A 351 -2.05 -27.57 28.62
N ASN A 352 -1.15 -27.71 27.65
CA ASN A 352 0.29 -27.81 27.84
C ASN A 352 1.07 -26.58 27.35
N GLY A 353 0.39 -25.41 27.15
CA GLY A 353 0.99 -24.21 26.56
C GLY A 353 1.06 -24.24 25.03
N LEU A 354 1.66 -23.20 24.45
CA LEU A 354 1.95 -23.15 23.00
C LEU A 354 3.27 -23.85 22.66
N GLU A 355 4.13 -24.07 23.62
CA GLU A 355 5.48 -24.63 23.46
C GLU A 355 5.49 -25.92 22.63
N PRO A 356 4.61 -26.94 22.85
CA PRO A 356 4.65 -28.16 22.06
C PRO A 356 4.42 -27.92 20.56
N VAL A 357 3.54 -26.99 20.22
CA VAL A 357 3.25 -26.62 18.81
C VAL A 357 4.43 -25.87 18.23
N ILE A 358 4.97 -24.89 18.96
CA ILE A 358 6.12 -24.08 18.51
C ILE A 358 7.34 -24.97 18.29
N GLU A 359 7.68 -25.82 19.28
CA GLU A 359 8.79 -26.76 19.16
C GLU A 359 8.64 -27.72 17.99
N HIS A 360 7.43 -28.22 17.75
CA HIS A 360 7.15 -29.06 16.59
C HIS A 360 7.41 -28.33 15.27
N VAL A 361 6.90 -27.10 15.11
CA VAL A 361 7.10 -26.26 13.91
C VAL A 361 8.59 -25.97 13.72
N LYS A 362 9.31 -25.56 14.77
CA LYS A 362 10.75 -25.26 14.74
C LYS A 362 11.58 -26.50 14.40
N ASN A 363 11.24 -27.67 14.94
CA ASN A 363 11.93 -28.94 14.64
C ASN A 363 11.74 -29.37 13.17
N LEU A 364 10.68 -28.90 12.49
CA LEU A 364 10.48 -29.08 11.06
C LEU A 364 11.27 -28.06 10.21
N GLY A 365 12.02 -27.16 10.84
CA GLY A 365 12.83 -26.12 10.18
C GLY A 365 12.02 -24.90 9.71
N MET A 366 10.81 -24.72 10.22
CA MET A 366 9.96 -23.58 9.91
C MET A 366 10.00 -22.51 11.00
N GLU A 367 9.74 -21.26 10.60
CA GLU A 367 9.45 -20.17 11.53
C GLU A 367 8.01 -20.29 12.04
N PHE A 368 7.76 -19.77 13.25
CA PHE A 368 6.45 -19.75 13.87
C PHE A 368 5.87 -18.34 13.91
N GLY A 369 4.59 -18.20 13.52
CA GLY A 369 3.86 -16.95 13.56
C GLY A 369 2.53 -17.07 14.30
N ILE A 370 2.00 -15.92 14.75
CA ILE A 370 0.75 -15.84 15.49
C ILE A 370 -0.07 -14.61 15.08
N TRP A 371 -1.39 -14.74 15.08
CA TRP A 371 -2.34 -13.66 14.83
C TRP A 371 -2.70 -12.91 16.12
N VAL A 372 -2.86 -11.59 16.02
CA VAL A 372 -3.39 -10.71 17.05
C VAL A 372 -4.28 -9.62 16.47
N GLU A 373 -5.31 -9.18 17.22
CA GLU A 373 -6.18 -8.04 16.91
C GLU A 373 -6.34 -7.15 18.16
N PRO A 374 -5.28 -6.49 18.61
CA PRO A 374 -5.24 -5.90 19.95
C PRO A 374 -6.02 -4.58 20.07
N GLU A 375 -6.40 -3.94 18.97
CA GLU A 375 -7.16 -2.68 18.98
C GLU A 375 -8.66 -2.90 19.29
N MET A 376 -9.13 -4.15 19.25
CA MET A 376 -10.54 -4.51 19.32
C MET A 376 -10.89 -5.28 20.60
N ILE A 377 -12.18 -5.25 20.92
CA ILE A 377 -12.75 -5.95 22.09
C ILE A 377 -14.15 -6.44 21.81
N ASN A 378 -14.52 -7.63 22.29
CA ASN A 378 -15.91 -8.06 22.40
C ASN A 378 -16.52 -7.65 23.75
N LYS A 379 -17.81 -7.34 23.79
CA LYS A 379 -18.53 -7.18 25.07
C LYS A 379 -18.56 -8.48 25.88
N ASN A 380 -18.54 -9.61 25.20
CA ASN A 380 -18.39 -10.90 25.84
C ASN A 380 -16.89 -11.28 25.99
N SER A 381 -16.15 -10.48 26.74
CA SER A 381 -14.77 -10.73 27.16
C SER A 381 -14.60 -10.45 28.66
N ASP A 382 -13.61 -11.02 29.27
CA ASP A 382 -13.28 -10.75 30.68
C ASP A 382 -12.73 -9.32 30.80
N LEU A 383 -11.98 -8.84 29.82
CA LEU A 383 -11.50 -7.46 29.75
C LEU A 383 -12.65 -6.45 29.76
N TYR A 384 -13.67 -6.64 28.95
CA TYR A 384 -14.83 -5.71 28.93
C TYR A 384 -15.61 -5.73 30.23
N ARG A 385 -15.79 -6.91 30.85
CA ARG A 385 -16.44 -7.02 32.15
C ARG A 385 -15.70 -6.29 33.27
N ALA A 386 -14.36 -6.30 33.18
CA ALA A 386 -13.50 -5.60 34.15
C ALA A 386 -13.45 -4.08 33.89
N HIS A 387 -13.43 -3.68 32.62
CA HIS A 387 -13.16 -2.32 32.17
C HIS A 387 -14.11 -1.88 31.04
N PRO A 388 -15.42 -1.74 31.29
CA PRO A 388 -16.37 -1.29 30.26
C PRO A 388 -16.12 0.15 29.80
N ASP A 389 -15.37 0.94 30.59
CA ASP A 389 -14.96 2.32 30.34
C ASP A 389 -13.72 2.49 29.43
N TRP A 390 -13.16 1.37 28.91
CA TRP A 390 -11.97 1.39 28.06
C TRP A 390 -12.27 1.53 26.56
N LEU A 391 -13.54 1.69 26.20
CA LEU A 391 -13.94 1.85 24.82
C LEU A 391 -13.60 3.24 24.27
N LEU A 392 -13.21 3.27 23.00
CA LEU A 392 -13.10 4.52 22.22
C LEU A 392 -14.52 4.97 21.79
N GLU A 393 -15.24 5.65 22.67
CA GLU A 393 -16.64 6.01 22.45
C GLU A 393 -17.01 7.37 23.03
N LEU A 394 -18.17 7.90 22.62
CA LEU A 394 -18.79 9.08 23.20
C LEU A 394 -19.85 8.68 24.22
N SER A 395 -19.71 9.16 25.45
CA SER A 395 -20.65 8.88 26.53
C SER A 395 -22.08 9.30 26.16
N GLY A 396 -23.04 8.43 26.42
CA GLY A 396 -24.46 8.66 26.17
C GLY A 396 -24.91 8.31 24.74
N TYR A 397 -24.04 7.91 23.87
CA TYR A 397 -24.35 7.37 22.54
C TYR A 397 -24.13 5.86 22.49
N GLN A 398 -25.01 5.18 21.76
CA GLN A 398 -24.77 3.77 21.44
C GLN A 398 -23.92 3.69 20.16
N GLN A 399 -22.70 3.18 20.29
CA GLN A 399 -21.84 2.96 19.15
C GLN A 399 -22.41 1.84 18.26
N PRO A 400 -22.48 2.03 16.91
CA PRO A 400 -22.83 0.94 16.01
C PRO A 400 -21.87 -0.24 16.18
N GLU A 401 -22.42 -1.43 16.30
CA GLU A 401 -21.64 -2.66 16.37
C GLU A 401 -21.22 -3.11 14.97
N GLY A 402 -19.96 -3.52 14.81
CA GLY A 402 -19.45 -4.15 13.60
C GLY A 402 -18.72 -5.42 13.96
N ARG A 403 -19.10 -6.58 13.38
CA ARG A 403 -18.53 -7.90 13.63
C ARG A 403 -18.47 -8.26 15.15
N HIS A 404 -19.48 -7.86 15.91
CA HIS A 404 -19.56 -8.04 17.38
C HIS A 404 -18.39 -7.41 18.15
N GLN A 405 -17.71 -6.42 17.55
CA GLN A 405 -16.51 -5.79 18.08
C GLN A 405 -16.74 -4.30 18.38
N TYR A 406 -15.95 -3.80 19.32
CA TYR A 406 -15.78 -2.40 19.67
C TYR A 406 -14.28 -2.08 19.67
N LEU A 407 -13.92 -0.78 19.66
CA LEU A 407 -12.54 -0.34 19.73
C LEU A 407 -12.14 -0.01 21.15
N LEU A 408 -10.93 -0.38 21.51
CA LEU A 408 -10.25 0.09 22.71
C LEU A 408 -9.67 1.49 22.48
N ASP A 409 -9.75 2.35 23.48
CA ASP A 409 -9.16 3.70 23.45
C ASP A 409 -7.66 3.63 23.73
N LEU A 410 -6.83 3.54 22.69
CA LEU A 410 -5.38 3.49 22.82
C LEU A 410 -4.75 4.77 23.37
N GLN A 411 -5.48 5.87 23.45
CA GLN A 411 -5.02 7.11 24.09
C GLN A 411 -5.13 7.04 25.61
N ASN A 412 -5.98 6.15 26.12
CA ASN A 412 -6.05 5.87 27.55
C ASN A 412 -4.78 5.11 27.98
N PRO A 413 -3.97 5.69 28.91
CA PRO A 413 -2.72 5.04 29.33
C PRO A 413 -2.91 3.63 29.87
N ALA A 414 -4.01 3.38 30.61
CA ALA A 414 -4.27 2.05 31.17
C ALA A 414 -4.55 0.99 30.09
N VAL A 415 -5.26 1.36 29.04
CA VAL A 415 -5.49 0.50 27.86
C VAL A 415 -4.18 0.23 27.12
N PHE A 416 -3.41 1.29 26.89
CA PHE A 416 -2.14 1.20 26.20
C PHE A 416 -1.16 0.28 26.94
N ASP A 417 -1.01 0.48 28.25
CA ASP A 417 -0.11 -0.29 29.10
C ASP A 417 -0.55 -1.77 29.18
N TYR A 418 -1.85 -2.03 29.30
CA TYR A 418 -2.40 -3.39 29.27
C TYR A 418 -2.03 -4.11 27.97
N LEU A 419 -2.29 -3.51 26.82
CA LEU A 419 -2.00 -4.11 25.52
C LEU A 419 -0.49 -4.32 25.33
N LEU A 420 0.30 -3.34 25.69
CA LEU A 420 1.74 -3.44 25.61
C LEU A 420 2.27 -4.58 26.50
N GLU A 421 1.77 -4.70 27.74
CA GLU A 421 2.15 -5.77 28.66
C GLU A 421 1.77 -7.15 28.08
N ARG A 422 0.56 -7.31 27.55
CA ARG A 422 0.11 -8.58 26.96
C ARG A 422 0.92 -8.99 25.75
N LEU A 423 1.27 -8.05 24.87
CA LEU A 423 2.09 -8.32 23.68
C LEU A 423 3.56 -8.61 24.06
N ILE A 424 4.10 -7.90 25.05
CA ILE A 424 5.44 -8.19 25.58
C ILE A 424 5.47 -9.58 26.23
N TRP A 425 4.43 -9.94 27.00
CA TRP A 425 4.32 -11.28 27.57
C TRP A 425 4.30 -12.35 26.47
N LEU A 426 3.47 -12.17 25.44
CA LEU A 426 3.35 -13.13 24.34
C LEU A 426 4.69 -13.35 23.63
N LEU A 427 5.34 -12.27 23.21
CA LEU A 427 6.61 -12.32 22.48
C LEU A 427 7.83 -12.66 23.35
N GLY A 428 7.75 -12.40 24.63
CA GLY A 428 8.83 -12.73 25.58
C GLY A 428 8.74 -14.12 26.15
N SER A 429 7.54 -14.72 26.16
CA SER A 429 7.33 -16.08 26.70
C SER A 429 7.52 -17.18 25.65
N TYR A 430 7.31 -16.86 24.37
CA TYR A 430 7.30 -17.83 23.29
C TYR A 430 8.27 -17.44 22.17
N ASP A 431 8.86 -18.43 21.49
CA ASP A 431 9.75 -18.25 20.34
C ASP A 431 8.94 -17.97 19.06
N ILE A 432 8.46 -16.73 18.95
CA ILE A 432 7.62 -16.22 17.85
C ILE A 432 8.47 -15.37 16.92
N ASP A 433 8.49 -15.72 15.63
CA ASP A 433 9.21 -14.96 14.58
C ASP A 433 8.33 -13.93 13.87
N TYR A 434 7.00 -14.06 13.98
CA TYR A 434 6.08 -13.30 13.13
C TYR A 434 4.74 -13.05 13.82
N ILE A 435 4.21 -11.83 13.62
CA ILE A 435 2.86 -11.44 14.04
C ILE A 435 2.04 -11.02 12.80
N LYS A 436 0.83 -11.58 12.67
CA LYS A 436 -0.22 -11.01 11.82
C LYS A 436 -1.07 -10.09 12.70
N TRP A 437 -0.93 -8.78 12.49
CA TRP A 437 -1.64 -7.75 13.23
C TRP A 437 -2.89 -7.33 12.46
N ASP A 438 -4.06 -7.63 12.99
CA ASP A 438 -5.34 -7.39 12.34
C ASP A 438 -6.15 -6.26 12.98
N MET A 439 -7.18 -5.79 12.23
CA MET A 439 -8.17 -4.81 12.65
C MET A 439 -9.45 -4.99 11.83
N ASN A 440 -10.49 -5.60 12.40
CA ASN A 440 -11.64 -6.09 11.64
C ASN A 440 -12.90 -5.20 11.72
N ARG A 441 -12.78 -3.95 12.10
CA ARG A 441 -13.91 -2.99 12.02
C ARG A 441 -13.43 -1.57 11.76
N GLU A 442 -14.36 -0.74 11.29
CA GLU A 442 -14.19 0.69 11.09
C GLU A 442 -14.26 1.45 12.42
N ILE A 443 -13.57 2.59 12.48
CA ILE A 443 -13.65 3.54 13.58
C ILE A 443 -14.87 4.44 13.37
N VAL A 444 -15.78 4.44 14.32
CA VAL A 444 -16.97 5.28 14.33
C VAL A 444 -17.19 5.85 15.72
N GLN A 445 -17.65 7.10 15.81
CA GLN A 445 -17.89 7.81 17.08
C GLN A 445 -16.68 7.77 18.04
N ALA A 446 -15.47 7.88 17.49
CA ALA A 446 -14.24 7.85 18.25
C ALA A 446 -14.16 9.03 19.21
N GLY A 447 -14.34 8.79 20.50
CA GLY A 447 -14.27 9.80 21.55
C GLY A 447 -13.23 9.42 22.62
N HIS A 448 -12.37 10.37 22.95
CA HIS A 448 -11.49 10.33 24.11
C HIS A 448 -11.75 11.52 25.00
N ASN A 449 -12.16 11.28 26.25
CA ASN A 449 -12.57 12.35 27.18
C ASN A 449 -13.62 13.33 26.58
N GLY A 450 -14.55 12.81 25.78
CA GLY A 450 -15.61 13.59 25.14
C GLY A 450 -15.19 14.38 23.89
N ASN A 451 -13.92 14.32 23.47
CA ASN A 451 -13.40 14.98 22.25
C ASN A 451 -13.20 13.96 21.13
N PRO A 452 -13.29 14.38 19.86
CA PRO A 452 -12.93 13.53 18.74
C PRO A 452 -11.47 13.06 18.84
N ALA A 453 -11.20 11.81 18.45
CA ALA A 453 -9.97 11.14 18.83
C ALA A 453 -9.37 10.22 17.75
N ILE A 454 -9.68 10.41 16.48
CA ILE A 454 -9.20 9.53 15.40
C ILE A 454 -7.70 9.69 15.17
N VAL A 455 -7.20 10.93 15.15
CA VAL A 455 -5.77 11.21 14.97
C VAL A 455 -4.95 10.66 16.13
N GLY A 456 -5.43 10.86 17.35
CA GLY A 456 -4.79 10.35 18.56
C GLY A 456 -4.73 8.83 18.59
N GLN A 457 -5.82 8.14 18.19
CA GLN A 457 -5.90 6.69 18.07
C GLN A 457 -4.83 6.15 17.09
N THR A 458 -4.74 6.74 15.90
CA THR A 458 -3.76 6.36 14.89
C THR A 458 -2.31 6.55 15.40
N LYS A 459 -2.03 7.68 16.05
CA LYS A 459 -0.69 7.94 16.64
C LYS A 459 -0.35 7.00 17.79
N ALA A 460 -1.35 6.62 18.61
CA ALA A 460 -1.16 5.66 19.69
C ALA A 460 -0.84 4.26 19.16
N LEU A 461 -1.49 3.83 18.07
CA LEU A 461 -1.14 2.59 17.37
C LEU A 461 0.31 2.61 16.89
N TYR A 462 0.75 3.70 16.24
CA TYR A 462 2.15 3.82 15.79
C TYR A 462 3.14 3.68 16.94
N ARG A 463 2.87 4.37 18.07
CA ARG A 463 3.70 4.27 19.28
C ARG A 463 3.77 2.85 19.82
N LEU A 464 2.64 2.12 19.83
CA LEU A 464 2.60 0.74 20.30
C LEU A 464 3.47 -0.17 19.42
N LEU A 465 3.35 -0.07 18.11
CA LEU A 465 4.16 -0.81 17.15
C LEU A 465 5.65 -0.43 17.22
N ASP A 466 5.99 0.85 17.39
CA ASP A 466 7.37 1.33 17.50
C ASP A 466 8.05 0.73 18.76
N ILE A 467 7.36 0.70 19.91
CA ILE A 467 7.88 0.08 21.15
C ILE A 467 8.07 -1.42 20.97
N LEU A 468 7.14 -2.12 20.34
CA LEU A 468 7.27 -3.56 20.10
C LEU A 468 8.45 -3.90 19.20
N ARG A 469 8.65 -3.12 18.12
CA ARG A 469 9.80 -3.28 17.23
C ARG A 469 11.14 -3.02 17.90
N GLU A 470 11.19 -2.03 18.79
CA GLU A 470 12.40 -1.75 19.57
C GLU A 470 12.73 -2.91 20.53
N LYS A 471 11.71 -3.47 21.19
CA LYS A 471 11.89 -4.58 22.14
C LYS A 471 12.14 -5.93 21.45
N PHE A 472 11.51 -6.17 20.31
CA PHE A 472 11.56 -7.44 19.56
C PHE A 472 11.97 -7.19 18.10
N PRO A 473 13.20 -6.72 17.87
CA PRO A 473 13.64 -6.29 16.52
C PRO A 473 13.69 -7.43 15.48
N ASN A 474 13.70 -8.68 15.92
CA ASN A 474 13.74 -9.84 15.04
C ASN A 474 12.35 -10.38 14.65
N VAL A 475 11.28 -9.92 15.29
CA VAL A 475 9.91 -10.31 14.99
C VAL A 475 9.42 -9.48 13.80
N GLU A 476 8.97 -10.15 12.74
CA GLU A 476 8.31 -9.49 11.61
C GLU A 476 6.83 -9.26 11.92
N ILE A 477 6.30 -8.13 11.47
CA ILE A 477 4.88 -7.78 11.65
C ILE A 477 4.23 -7.63 10.27
N GLU A 478 3.09 -8.28 10.08
CA GLU A 478 2.19 -8.07 8.94
C GLU A 478 1.07 -7.12 9.33
N SER A 479 0.83 -6.09 8.52
CA SER A 479 -0.38 -5.28 8.60
C SER A 479 -1.53 -6.00 7.90
N CYS A 480 -2.52 -6.40 8.67
CA CYS A 480 -3.83 -6.83 8.20
C CYS A 480 -4.89 -5.87 8.75
N SER A 481 -5.95 -5.65 8.01
CA SER A 481 -7.13 -4.91 8.50
C SER A 481 -8.35 -5.35 7.70
N SER A 482 -8.95 -6.49 8.05
CA SER A 482 -9.87 -7.21 7.18
C SER A 482 -9.28 -7.30 5.75
N GLY A 483 -8.15 -7.96 5.60
CA GLY A 483 -7.38 -7.90 4.36
C GLY A 483 -6.64 -6.57 4.18
N GLY A 484 -6.82 -5.94 3.03
CA GLY A 484 -6.11 -4.74 2.59
C GLY A 484 -6.61 -3.41 3.13
N GLY A 485 -7.25 -3.38 4.31
CA GLY A 485 -7.85 -2.15 4.84
C GLY A 485 -6.89 -1.12 5.42
N ARG A 486 -5.63 -1.49 5.72
CA ARG A 486 -4.62 -0.56 6.27
C ARG A 486 -3.28 -0.77 5.59
N ILE A 487 -3.13 -0.16 4.42
CA ILE A 487 -1.95 -0.25 3.57
C ILE A 487 -1.52 1.16 3.17
N ASP A 488 -0.41 1.62 3.70
CA ASP A 488 0.22 2.90 3.39
C ASP A 488 1.71 2.87 3.81
N TYR A 489 2.46 3.91 3.44
CA TYR A 489 3.90 3.97 3.75
C TYR A 489 4.18 4.17 5.25
N GLU A 490 3.25 4.77 6.00
CA GLU A 490 3.48 5.02 7.42
C GLU A 490 3.33 3.74 8.25
N ILE A 491 2.35 2.88 7.94
CA ILE A 491 2.27 1.56 8.58
C ILE A 491 3.44 0.67 8.13
N LEU A 492 3.86 0.78 6.85
CA LEU A 492 4.95 -0.02 6.31
C LEU A 492 6.33 0.32 6.90
N LYS A 493 6.52 1.51 7.48
CA LYS A 493 7.70 1.81 8.33
C LYS A 493 7.81 0.88 9.55
N ARG A 494 6.67 0.33 10.00
CA ARG A 494 6.53 -0.47 11.22
C ARG A 494 6.26 -1.93 10.95
N THR A 495 5.95 -2.30 9.70
CA THR A 495 5.61 -3.66 9.30
C THR A 495 6.45 -4.09 8.09
N GLN A 496 6.58 -5.39 7.86
CA GLN A 496 7.41 -5.95 6.79
C GLN A 496 6.60 -6.54 5.64
N ARG A 497 5.30 -6.63 5.84
CA ARG A 497 4.35 -7.24 4.92
C ARG A 497 2.96 -6.69 5.19
N PHE A 498 2.10 -6.70 4.20
CA PHE A 498 0.67 -6.51 4.43
C PHE A 498 -0.13 -7.62 3.76
N TRP A 499 -1.25 -7.96 4.38
CA TRP A 499 -2.24 -8.85 3.80
C TRP A 499 -3.03 -8.08 2.76
N THR A 500 -2.87 -8.46 1.50
CA THR A 500 -3.35 -7.69 0.34
C THR A 500 -4.87 -7.67 0.26
N SER A 501 -5.51 -8.80 0.58
CA SER A 501 -6.96 -8.98 0.58
C SER A 501 -7.31 -10.30 1.24
N ASP A 502 -8.46 -10.38 1.91
CA ASP A 502 -9.04 -11.62 2.41
C ASP A 502 -9.61 -12.49 1.27
N SER A 503 -9.68 -11.98 0.03
CA SER A 503 -10.02 -12.79 -1.13
C SER A 503 -8.79 -13.57 -1.59
N ASN A 504 -8.86 -14.91 -1.56
CA ASN A 504 -7.90 -15.80 -2.21
C ASN A 504 -8.38 -16.27 -3.60
N ASP A 505 -9.45 -15.68 -4.13
CA ASP A 505 -9.89 -15.89 -5.51
C ASP A 505 -8.84 -15.34 -6.50
N ALA A 506 -8.23 -16.22 -7.26
CA ALA A 506 -7.11 -15.85 -8.13
C ALA A 506 -7.49 -14.86 -9.24
N LEU A 507 -8.74 -14.86 -9.74
CA LEU A 507 -9.19 -13.86 -10.72
C LEU A 507 -9.33 -12.47 -10.10
N ASP A 508 -9.89 -12.37 -8.90
CA ASP A 508 -9.98 -11.10 -8.19
C ASP A 508 -8.60 -10.59 -7.80
N ARG A 509 -7.71 -11.50 -7.36
CA ARG A 509 -6.32 -11.18 -6.99
C ARG A 509 -5.50 -10.62 -8.16
N GLN A 510 -5.76 -11.03 -9.41
CA GLN A 510 -5.11 -10.43 -10.57
C GLN A 510 -5.33 -8.92 -10.62
N ILE A 511 -6.55 -8.45 -10.32
CA ILE A 511 -6.90 -7.02 -10.32
C ILE A 511 -6.35 -6.33 -9.07
N ILE A 512 -6.56 -6.92 -7.88
CA ILE A 512 -6.14 -6.35 -6.60
C ILE A 512 -4.63 -6.17 -6.55
N GLN A 513 -3.86 -7.21 -6.87
CA GLN A 513 -2.39 -7.17 -6.85
C GLN A 513 -1.82 -6.21 -7.91
N ARG A 514 -2.45 -6.14 -9.10
CA ARG A 514 -2.09 -5.15 -10.11
C ARG A 514 -2.28 -3.72 -9.60
N GLY A 515 -3.43 -3.41 -9.00
CA GLY A 515 -3.71 -2.08 -8.43
C GLY A 515 -2.70 -1.68 -7.35
N MET A 516 -2.37 -2.62 -6.46
CA MET A 516 -1.39 -2.39 -5.42
C MET A 516 0.03 -2.18 -5.97
N SER A 517 0.41 -2.88 -7.05
CA SER A 517 1.74 -2.82 -7.65
C SER A 517 2.11 -1.45 -8.24
N TYR A 518 1.19 -0.49 -8.34
CA TYR A 518 1.55 0.88 -8.72
C TYR A 518 2.37 1.59 -7.65
N PHE A 519 2.19 1.22 -6.38
CA PHE A 519 2.82 1.89 -5.24
C PHE A 519 3.75 0.99 -4.42
N PHE A 520 3.57 -0.33 -4.46
CA PHE A 520 4.27 -1.28 -3.59
C PHE A 520 4.98 -2.38 -4.37
N PRO A 521 6.20 -2.76 -3.95
CA PRO A 521 6.95 -3.85 -4.57
C PRO A 521 6.38 -5.23 -4.16
N PRO A 522 6.58 -6.28 -4.98
CA PRO A 522 5.98 -7.60 -4.75
C PRO A 522 6.32 -8.25 -3.41
N GLU A 523 7.54 -8.07 -2.91
CA GLU A 523 8.05 -8.73 -1.70
C GLU A 523 7.34 -8.35 -0.40
N VAL A 524 6.52 -7.29 -0.41
CA VAL A 524 5.70 -6.88 0.76
C VAL A 524 4.23 -7.22 0.60
N MET A 525 3.80 -7.65 -0.59
CA MET A 525 2.41 -7.99 -0.90
C MET A 525 2.12 -9.45 -0.58
N GLY A 526 1.34 -9.73 0.46
CA GLY A 526 0.88 -11.07 0.77
C GLY A 526 0.02 -11.68 -0.33
N ALA A 527 0.44 -12.80 -0.90
CA ALA A 527 -0.27 -13.50 -1.97
C ALA A 527 -0.32 -15.00 -1.65
N HIS A 528 -1.51 -15.51 -1.34
CA HIS A 528 -1.69 -16.90 -0.96
C HIS A 528 -2.33 -17.73 -2.07
N ILE A 529 -1.91 -18.99 -2.16
CA ILE A 529 -2.62 -20.02 -2.88
C ILE A 529 -3.70 -20.55 -1.93
N GLY A 530 -4.96 -20.23 -2.17
CA GLY A 530 -6.11 -20.74 -1.41
C GLY A 530 -6.57 -22.12 -1.91
N GLY A 531 -7.61 -22.69 -1.30
CA GLY A 531 -8.28 -23.90 -1.75
C GLY A 531 -8.87 -23.78 -3.16
N ALA A 532 -9.17 -24.92 -3.81
CA ALA A 532 -9.78 -24.92 -5.15
C ALA A 532 -11.10 -24.14 -5.18
N LEU A 533 -11.95 -24.33 -4.18
CA LEU A 533 -13.16 -23.54 -3.94
C LEU A 533 -12.83 -22.36 -3.01
N CYS A 534 -12.91 -21.14 -3.53
CA CYS A 534 -12.69 -19.95 -2.73
C CYS A 534 -13.88 -19.68 -1.80
N HIS A 535 -13.64 -19.56 -0.49
CA HIS A 535 -14.71 -19.39 0.51
C HIS A 535 -15.44 -18.05 0.42
N THR A 536 -14.80 -17.01 -0.14
CA THR A 536 -15.40 -15.66 -0.23
C THR A 536 -16.25 -15.46 -1.49
N THR A 537 -15.92 -16.15 -2.58
CA THR A 537 -16.59 -15.98 -3.88
C THR A 537 -17.39 -17.22 -4.31
N TYR A 538 -17.13 -18.38 -3.69
CA TYR A 538 -17.64 -19.70 -4.09
C TYR A 538 -17.28 -20.07 -5.55
N ARG A 539 -16.20 -19.46 -6.07
CA ARG A 539 -15.66 -19.80 -7.38
C ARG A 539 -14.64 -20.94 -7.22
N GLU A 540 -14.74 -21.93 -8.09
CA GLU A 540 -13.77 -23.01 -8.19
C GLU A 540 -12.76 -22.69 -9.30
N LEU A 541 -11.47 -22.71 -8.96
CA LEU A 541 -10.38 -22.35 -9.86
C LEU A 541 -9.30 -23.44 -9.86
N ASN A 542 -8.71 -23.67 -11.04
CA ASN A 542 -7.63 -24.63 -11.19
C ASN A 542 -6.33 -24.18 -10.49
N MET A 543 -5.47 -25.14 -10.18
CA MET A 543 -4.21 -24.88 -9.46
C MET A 543 -3.25 -24.01 -10.28
N ASN A 544 -3.23 -24.14 -11.60
CA ASN A 544 -2.35 -23.33 -12.46
C ASN A 544 -2.58 -21.82 -12.26
N LEU A 545 -3.84 -21.35 -12.36
CA LEU A 545 -4.13 -19.94 -12.13
C LEU A 545 -3.87 -19.52 -10.68
N ARG A 546 -4.28 -20.34 -9.68
CA ARG A 546 -4.06 -20.05 -8.26
C ARG A 546 -2.57 -19.91 -7.93
N GLY A 547 -1.76 -20.89 -8.37
CA GLY A 547 -0.33 -20.92 -8.13
C GLY A 547 0.42 -19.77 -8.80
N LEU A 548 0.16 -19.53 -10.10
CA LEU A 548 0.82 -18.46 -10.84
C LEU A 548 0.41 -17.06 -10.37
N THR A 549 -0.83 -16.87 -9.90
CA THR A 549 -1.28 -15.59 -9.34
C THR A 549 -0.55 -15.26 -8.04
N ALA A 550 -0.27 -16.25 -7.20
CA ALA A 550 0.47 -16.04 -5.95
C ALA A 550 1.99 -15.92 -6.15
N LEU A 551 2.52 -16.38 -7.28
CA LEU A 551 3.95 -16.58 -7.52
C LEU A 551 4.81 -15.32 -7.32
N PHE A 552 4.33 -14.16 -7.76
CA PHE A 552 5.13 -12.93 -7.80
C PHE A 552 5.19 -12.20 -6.46
N GLY A 553 4.15 -12.35 -5.61
CA GLY A 553 4.08 -11.70 -4.30
C GLY A 553 4.92 -12.40 -3.23
N HIS A 554 4.78 -11.97 -1.99
CA HIS A 554 5.27 -12.72 -0.83
C HIS A 554 4.34 -13.94 -0.65
N MET A 555 4.75 -15.04 -1.26
CA MET A 555 3.93 -16.24 -1.40
C MET A 555 3.57 -16.87 -0.05
N GLY A 556 2.35 -17.36 0.02
CA GLY A 556 1.88 -18.23 1.08
C GLY A 556 0.81 -19.19 0.59
N VAL A 557 0.29 -19.96 1.53
CA VAL A 557 -0.78 -20.93 1.36
C VAL A 557 -1.79 -20.73 2.47
N GLU A 558 -3.08 -20.87 2.19
CA GLU A 558 -4.13 -20.71 3.19
C GLU A 558 -5.23 -21.75 2.98
N LEU A 559 -5.12 -22.87 3.68
CA LEU A 559 -6.03 -24.00 3.64
C LEU A 559 -5.66 -25.04 4.70
N ASP A 560 -6.41 -26.15 4.77
CA ASP A 560 -6.06 -27.31 5.56
C ASP A 560 -5.29 -28.35 4.72
N PRO A 561 -3.96 -28.43 4.81
CA PRO A 561 -3.16 -29.34 3.99
C PRO A 561 -3.39 -30.83 4.31
N VAL A 562 -4.02 -31.14 5.46
CA VAL A 562 -4.32 -32.53 5.87
C VAL A 562 -5.52 -33.07 5.08
N LYS A 563 -6.45 -32.18 4.70
CA LYS A 563 -7.66 -32.54 3.93
C LYS A 563 -7.42 -32.62 2.44
N GLU A 564 -6.34 -32.02 1.94
CA GLU A 564 -6.03 -32.02 0.52
C GLU A 564 -5.61 -33.39 0.02
N SER A 565 -5.98 -33.71 -1.22
CA SER A 565 -5.52 -34.92 -1.90
C SER A 565 -4.00 -34.91 -2.11
N GLU A 566 -3.39 -36.10 -2.27
CA GLU A 566 -1.95 -36.17 -2.59
C GLU A 566 -1.61 -35.43 -3.89
N VAL A 567 -2.50 -35.43 -4.88
CA VAL A 567 -2.33 -34.71 -6.14
C VAL A 567 -2.27 -33.19 -5.89
N GLU A 568 -3.20 -32.65 -5.11
CA GLU A 568 -3.18 -31.23 -4.74
C GLU A 568 -1.94 -30.88 -3.90
N GLN A 569 -1.58 -31.70 -2.91
CA GLN A 569 -0.36 -31.48 -2.11
C GLN A 569 0.90 -31.42 -2.99
N HIS A 570 1.03 -32.29 -3.99
CA HIS A 570 2.14 -32.25 -4.95
C HIS A 570 2.10 -30.99 -5.82
N ALA A 571 0.91 -30.55 -6.23
CA ALA A 571 0.75 -29.34 -7.03
C ALA A 571 1.11 -28.08 -6.21
N PHE A 572 0.71 -27.99 -4.92
CA PHE A 572 1.20 -26.93 -4.01
C PHE A 572 2.72 -26.95 -3.90
N ALA A 573 3.32 -28.12 -3.68
CA ALA A 573 4.77 -28.27 -3.57
C ALA A 573 5.50 -27.82 -4.86
N HIS A 574 4.91 -28.06 -6.04
CA HIS A 574 5.42 -27.58 -7.32
C HIS A 574 5.48 -26.05 -7.37
N TYR A 575 4.38 -25.34 -7.09
CA TYR A 575 4.35 -23.88 -7.15
C TYR A 575 5.19 -23.22 -6.05
N ILE A 576 5.25 -23.80 -4.86
CA ILE A 576 6.18 -23.37 -3.79
C ILE A 576 7.63 -23.54 -4.25
N GLY A 577 7.97 -24.69 -4.87
CA GLY A 577 9.29 -24.95 -5.44
C GLY A 577 9.66 -23.96 -6.54
N LEU A 578 8.74 -23.67 -7.45
CA LEU A 578 8.89 -22.69 -8.52
C LEU A 578 9.11 -21.28 -7.97
N HIS A 579 8.33 -20.88 -6.97
CA HIS A 579 8.55 -19.61 -6.27
C HIS A 579 9.94 -19.52 -5.65
N LYS A 580 10.37 -20.54 -4.90
CA LYS A 580 11.71 -20.57 -4.27
C LYS A 580 12.83 -20.46 -5.30
N GLN A 581 12.67 -21.10 -6.45
CA GLN A 581 13.63 -21.01 -7.56
C GLN A 581 13.72 -19.59 -8.12
N LEU A 582 12.59 -18.89 -8.23
CA LEU A 582 12.48 -17.60 -8.90
C LEU A 582 12.51 -16.40 -7.93
N ARG A 583 12.30 -16.57 -6.63
CA ARG A 583 12.05 -15.44 -5.71
C ARG A 583 13.18 -14.40 -5.66
N ASN A 584 14.44 -14.77 -5.89
CA ASN A 584 15.54 -13.81 -5.99
C ASN A 584 15.41 -12.90 -7.22
N LEU A 585 14.84 -13.42 -8.33
CA LEU A 585 14.48 -12.61 -9.47
C LEU A 585 13.21 -11.79 -9.19
N LEU A 586 12.18 -12.40 -8.64
CA LEU A 586 10.87 -11.78 -8.44
C LEU A 586 10.89 -10.64 -7.41
N HIS A 587 11.70 -10.77 -6.36
CA HIS A 587 11.87 -9.79 -5.30
C HIS A 587 13.16 -8.97 -5.49
N SER A 588 13.15 -7.68 -5.22
CA SER A 588 14.29 -6.75 -5.34
C SER A 588 14.62 -6.27 -6.76
N ASN A 589 13.88 -6.67 -7.77
CA ASN A 589 14.07 -6.25 -9.17
C ASN A 589 12.91 -5.35 -9.66
N ASN A 590 12.99 -4.95 -10.93
CA ASN A 590 11.99 -4.08 -11.53
C ASN A 590 10.78 -4.88 -11.98
N ASN A 591 9.62 -4.52 -11.45
CA ASN A 591 8.33 -5.08 -11.83
C ASN A 591 7.77 -4.29 -13.03
N TYR A 592 7.30 -4.98 -14.05
CA TYR A 592 6.68 -4.41 -15.24
C TYR A 592 5.27 -4.95 -15.42
N ARG A 593 4.27 -4.06 -15.47
CA ARG A 593 2.95 -4.39 -16.00
C ARG A 593 3.03 -4.18 -17.50
N LEU A 594 2.46 -5.10 -18.26
CA LEU A 594 2.51 -5.03 -19.72
C LEU A 594 1.19 -4.48 -20.26
N ASP A 595 1.32 -3.64 -21.31
CA ASP A 595 0.17 -3.23 -22.11
C ASP A 595 -0.27 -4.41 -23.01
N VAL A 596 -1.53 -4.81 -22.90
CA VAL A 596 -2.16 -5.87 -23.70
C VAL A 596 -3.31 -5.29 -24.51
N ASP A 597 -3.64 -5.91 -25.63
CA ASP A 597 -4.66 -5.37 -26.55
C ASP A 597 -6.08 -5.44 -25.97
N ASP A 598 -6.40 -6.48 -25.18
CA ASP A 598 -7.67 -6.61 -24.45
C ASP A 598 -7.43 -6.80 -22.95
N SER A 599 -7.26 -5.67 -22.24
CA SER A 599 -7.00 -5.67 -20.80
C SER A 599 -8.17 -6.16 -19.93
N ASN A 600 -9.38 -6.27 -20.49
CA ASN A 600 -10.52 -6.85 -19.78
C ASN A 600 -10.47 -8.37 -19.80
N ALA A 601 -9.89 -8.95 -20.84
CA ALA A 601 -9.80 -10.39 -21.01
C ALA A 601 -8.47 -10.98 -20.53
N MET A 602 -7.40 -10.19 -20.52
CA MET A 602 -6.04 -10.65 -20.22
C MET A 602 -5.29 -9.65 -19.34
N GLN A 603 -4.46 -10.18 -18.47
CA GLN A 603 -3.43 -9.38 -17.78
C GLN A 603 -2.06 -10.05 -17.96
N SER A 604 -1.04 -9.20 -18.05
CA SER A 604 0.35 -9.65 -18.08
C SER A 604 1.23 -8.71 -17.29
N TYR A 605 2.15 -9.29 -16.55
CA TYR A 605 3.18 -8.58 -15.80
C TYR A 605 4.38 -9.48 -15.60
N GLY A 606 5.51 -8.89 -15.23
CA GLY A 606 6.73 -9.64 -15.02
C GLY A 606 7.75 -8.88 -14.23
N VAL A 607 8.89 -9.51 -14.03
CA VAL A 607 10.07 -8.93 -13.36
C VAL A 607 11.27 -9.11 -14.27
N VAL A 608 12.08 -8.05 -14.38
CA VAL A 608 13.34 -8.05 -15.13
C VAL A 608 14.47 -7.73 -14.17
N SER A 609 15.53 -8.54 -14.18
CA SER A 609 16.72 -8.32 -13.35
C SER A 609 17.39 -6.96 -13.67
N GLN A 610 18.09 -6.39 -12.70
CA GLN A 610 18.74 -5.09 -12.88
C GLN A 610 19.79 -5.10 -13.99
N ASP A 611 20.53 -6.21 -14.15
CA ASP A 611 21.51 -6.43 -15.22
C ASP A 611 20.88 -6.83 -16.55
N LYS A 612 19.55 -7.02 -16.56
CA LYS A 612 18.75 -7.43 -17.72
C LYS A 612 19.21 -8.75 -18.36
N ASN A 613 19.70 -9.67 -17.54
CA ASN A 613 20.10 -11.01 -18.00
C ASN A 613 18.99 -12.05 -17.82
N ASP A 614 18.04 -11.79 -16.92
CA ASP A 614 17.01 -12.73 -16.54
C ASP A 614 15.66 -11.99 -16.33
N ALA A 615 14.60 -12.57 -16.83
CA ALA A 615 13.26 -12.04 -16.63
C ALA A 615 12.20 -13.15 -16.62
N ALA A 616 11.15 -12.95 -15.86
CA ALA A 616 9.98 -13.84 -15.84
C ALA A 616 8.70 -13.03 -16.05
N PHE A 617 7.79 -13.57 -16.89
CA PHE A 617 6.51 -12.92 -17.21
C PHE A 617 5.38 -13.92 -17.12
N ILE A 618 4.28 -13.49 -16.49
CA ILE A 618 3.01 -14.21 -16.46
C ILE A 618 2.06 -13.63 -17.50
N ILE A 619 1.29 -14.49 -18.12
CA ILE A 619 0.15 -14.16 -18.97
C ILE A 619 -1.07 -14.86 -18.37
N ALA A 620 -2.01 -14.09 -17.84
CA ALA A 620 -3.24 -14.58 -17.23
C ALA A 620 -4.45 -14.25 -18.12
N GLN A 621 -5.13 -15.26 -18.61
CA GLN A 621 -6.38 -15.15 -19.34
C GLN A 621 -7.54 -15.14 -18.35
N LEU A 622 -8.21 -14.00 -18.20
CA LEU A 622 -9.28 -13.81 -17.21
C LEU A 622 -10.62 -14.28 -17.75
N THR A 623 -10.95 -13.85 -18.96
CA THR A 623 -12.20 -14.17 -19.68
C THR A 623 -11.90 -14.47 -21.14
N LEU A 624 -12.89 -14.82 -21.93
CA LEU A 624 -12.73 -14.95 -23.39
C LEU A 624 -12.38 -13.60 -24.01
N PRO A 625 -11.36 -13.53 -24.90
CA PRO A 625 -11.01 -12.29 -25.56
C PRO A 625 -12.08 -11.86 -26.58
N THR A 626 -12.17 -10.56 -26.84
CA THR A 626 -13.08 -9.99 -27.85
C THR A 626 -12.71 -10.42 -29.26
N TYR A 627 -11.41 -10.59 -29.52
CA TYR A 627 -10.88 -11.01 -30.83
C TYR A 627 -10.50 -12.48 -30.84
N ALA A 628 -10.56 -13.11 -32.03
CA ALA A 628 -10.20 -14.51 -32.21
C ALA A 628 -8.72 -14.82 -31.96
N LEU A 629 -7.85 -13.82 -31.97
CA LEU A 629 -6.42 -13.91 -31.67
C LEU A 629 -6.09 -13.06 -30.46
N SER A 630 -5.23 -13.57 -29.59
CA SER A 630 -4.79 -12.87 -28.36
C SER A 630 -3.72 -11.79 -28.60
N GLY A 631 -3.30 -11.58 -29.86
CA GLY A 631 -2.28 -10.58 -30.23
C GLY A 631 -0.84 -11.00 -29.91
N ASN A 632 0.06 -10.04 -29.91
CA ASN A 632 1.47 -10.20 -29.57
C ASN A 632 1.77 -9.57 -28.22
N LEU A 633 2.42 -10.30 -27.33
CA LEU A 633 2.87 -9.78 -26.05
C LEU A 633 4.28 -9.14 -26.22
N ARG A 634 4.37 -7.84 -26.01
CA ARG A 634 5.63 -7.10 -26.01
C ARG A 634 6.25 -7.13 -24.62
N LEU A 635 7.43 -7.75 -24.51
CA LEU A 635 8.13 -7.91 -23.24
C LEU A 635 8.99 -6.68 -22.94
N THR A 636 8.58 -5.88 -21.96
CA THR A 636 9.23 -4.61 -21.63
C THR A 636 10.38 -4.78 -20.65
N GLY A 637 11.36 -3.88 -20.71
CA GLY A 637 12.46 -3.77 -19.74
C GLY A 637 13.72 -4.53 -20.13
N LEU A 638 13.73 -5.24 -21.25
CA LEU A 638 14.88 -5.99 -21.74
C LEU A 638 15.97 -5.05 -22.31
N GLN A 639 17.16 -5.60 -22.60
CA GLN A 639 18.24 -4.90 -23.30
C GLN A 639 18.09 -5.14 -24.81
N PRO A 640 17.93 -4.09 -25.64
CA PRO A 640 17.64 -4.25 -27.08
C PRO A 640 18.62 -5.16 -27.83
N GLU A 641 19.91 -5.05 -27.54
CA GLU A 641 21.00 -5.72 -28.27
C GLU A 641 21.26 -7.16 -27.79
N LYS A 642 20.77 -7.54 -26.60
CA LYS A 642 20.97 -8.90 -26.07
C LYS A 642 20.06 -9.90 -26.79
N GLN A 643 20.58 -11.11 -26.95
CA GLN A 643 19.80 -12.26 -27.40
C GLN A 643 19.23 -13.00 -26.20
N TYR A 644 17.95 -13.30 -26.23
CA TYR A 644 17.26 -13.96 -25.14
C TYR A 644 16.67 -15.30 -25.58
N LEU A 645 17.04 -16.35 -24.88
CA LEU A 645 16.34 -17.65 -24.97
C LEU A 645 15.02 -17.57 -24.25
N ILE A 646 13.96 -18.03 -24.90
CA ILE A 646 12.60 -18.08 -24.34
C ILE A 646 12.34 -19.47 -23.80
N GLU A 647 11.98 -19.56 -22.55
CA GLU A 647 11.65 -20.81 -21.84
C GLU A 647 10.22 -20.73 -21.29
N ILE A 648 9.46 -21.80 -21.47
CA ILE A 648 8.15 -21.95 -20.85
C ILE A 648 8.36 -22.70 -19.54
N LEU A 649 7.99 -22.06 -18.42
CA LEU A 649 8.13 -22.66 -17.09
C LEU A 649 6.85 -23.35 -16.65
N ASP A 650 5.69 -22.85 -17.05
CA ASP A 650 4.39 -23.43 -16.71
C ASP A 650 3.33 -23.13 -17.77
N LEU A 651 2.48 -24.10 -18.03
CA LEU A 651 1.37 -24.06 -18.99
C LEU A 651 0.11 -24.66 -18.37
N PRO A 652 -1.08 -24.16 -18.74
CA PRO A 652 -2.32 -24.88 -18.39
C PRO A 652 -2.40 -26.24 -19.08
N ASP A 653 -2.88 -27.26 -18.37
CA ASP A 653 -2.98 -28.63 -18.84
C ASP A 653 -3.73 -28.83 -20.17
N ASN A 654 -4.71 -27.97 -20.43
CA ASN A 654 -5.57 -28.02 -21.63
C ASN A 654 -4.88 -27.59 -22.93
N ILE A 655 -3.72 -26.99 -22.86
CA ILE A 655 -2.91 -26.62 -24.04
C ILE A 655 -1.57 -27.35 -24.12
N ASP A 656 -1.21 -28.15 -23.10
CA ASP A 656 -0.02 -28.99 -23.19
C ASP A 656 -0.26 -30.19 -24.10
N PRO A 657 0.44 -30.31 -25.26
CA PRO A 657 0.25 -31.42 -26.18
C PRO A 657 0.67 -32.79 -25.60
N LYS A 658 1.45 -32.77 -24.48
CA LYS A 658 1.87 -34.00 -23.79
C LYS A 658 0.76 -34.60 -22.93
N ILE A 659 -0.14 -33.74 -22.44
CA ILE A 659 -1.24 -34.10 -21.52
C ILE A 659 -2.52 -34.34 -22.32
N ASN A 660 -2.78 -33.54 -23.34
CA ASN A 660 -4.02 -33.55 -24.11
C ASN A 660 -3.77 -33.92 -25.58
N GLY A 661 -3.92 -35.22 -25.94
CA GLY A 661 -3.72 -35.71 -27.32
C GLY A 661 -4.65 -35.12 -28.39
N HIS A 662 -5.58 -34.23 -28.00
CA HIS A 662 -6.51 -33.52 -28.89
C HIS A 662 -6.42 -32.02 -28.67
N VAL A 663 -5.25 -31.43 -28.91
CA VAL A 663 -5.11 -29.96 -28.89
C VAL A 663 -5.84 -29.40 -30.11
N MET A 664 -7.04 -28.86 -29.91
CA MET A 664 -7.81 -28.17 -30.95
C MET A 664 -7.18 -26.78 -31.29
N LYS A 665 -6.19 -26.33 -30.53
CA LYS A 665 -5.54 -25.02 -30.66
C LYS A 665 -4.10 -25.21 -31.14
N ALA A 666 -3.75 -24.60 -32.28
CA ALA A 666 -2.38 -24.57 -32.75
C ALA A 666 -1.53 -23.68 -31.82
N LEU A 667 -0.40 -24.21 -31.38
CA LEU A 667 0.57 -23.44 -30.60
C LEU A 667 1.44 -22.58 -31.51
N PRO A 668 1.80 -21.34 -31.10
CA PRO A 668 2.78 -20.51 -31.79
C PRO A 668 4.12 -21.22 -31.97
N TYR A 669 4.84 -20.92 -33.06
CA TYR A 669 6.13 -21.54 -33.39
C TYR A 669 7.14 -21.54 -32.25
N TRP A 670 7.25 -20.43 -31.51
CA TRP A 670 8.20 -20.26 -30.41
C TRP A 670 7.89 -21.16 -29.20
N MET A 671 6.68 -21.65 -29.06
CA MET A 671 6.30 -22.56 -27.96
C MET A 671 6.70 -24.01 -28.23
N VAL A 672 6.82 -24.40 -29.48
CA VAL A 672 7.16 -25.78 -29.91
C VAL A 672 8.60 -25.91 -30.41
N ASN A 673 9.29 -24.79 -30.57
CA ASN A 673 10.68 -24.74 -31.02
C ASN A 673 11.52 -23.88 -30.08
N LYS A 674 12.74 -24.34 -29.78
CA LYS A 674 13.71 -23.54 -29.05
C LYS A 674 13.96 -22.23 -29.81
N THR A 675 13.58 -21.11 -29.19
CA THR A 675 13.57 -19.80 -29.85
C THR A 675 14.44 -18.82 -29.08
N THR A 676 15.34 -18.15 -29.80
CA THR A 676 16.16 -17.04 -29.28
C THR A 676 15.87 -15.81 -30.13
N LEU A 677 15.56 -14.68 -29.48
CA LEU A 677 15.24 -13.41 -30.14
C LEU A 677 15.98 -12.26 -29.44
N SER A 678 16.23 -11.18 -30.21
CA SER A 678 16.79 -9.97 -29.60
C SER A 678 15.79 -9.30 -28.66
N GLY A 679 16.31 -8.57 -27.67
CA GLY A 679 15.47 -7.76 -26.80
C GLY A 679 14.65 -6.74 -27.57
N ASP A 680 15.22 -6.16 -28.65
CA ASP A 680 14.48 -5.24 -29.51
C ASP A 680 13.26 -5.92 -30.18
N TRP A 681 13.44 -7.13 -30.75
CA TRP A 681 12.32 -7.90 -31.29
C TRP A 681 11.24 -8.14 -30.24
N LEU A 682 11.65 -8.61 -29.05
CA LEU A 682 10.72 -8.94 -27.96
C LEU A 682 9.96 -7.71 -27.44
N MET A 683 10.59 -6.52 -27.48
CA MET A 683 9.96 -5.27 -27.01
C MET A 683 9.11 -4.59 -28.07
N GLN A 684 9.47 -4.66 -29.37
CA GLN A 684 8.77 -3.94 -30.43
C GLN A 684 7.69 -4.78 -31.12
N ILE A 685 8.02 -6.02 -31.43
CA ILE A 685 7.12 -6.96 -32.14
C ILE A 685 6.43 -7.86 -31.13
N GLY A 686 7.18 -8.41 -30.16
CA GLY A 686 6.67 -9.31 -29.13
C GLY A 686 6.52 -10.75 -29.61
N LEU A 687 5.85 -11.55 -28.77
CA LEU A 687 5.57 -12.96 -28.99
C LEU A 687 4.08 -13.15 -29.31
N PRO A 688 3.71 -13.80 -30.42
CA PRO A 688 2.33 -14.17 -30.67
C PRO A 688 1.86 -15.12 -29.55
N LEU A 689 0.72 -14.78 -28.93
CA LEU A 689 0.17 -15.55 -27.81
C LEU A 689 -0.67 -16.71 -28.30
N PRO A 690 -0.67 -17.85 -27.56
CA PRO A 690 -1.66 -18.89 -27.75
C PRO A 690 -3.05 -18.40 -27.34
N VAL A 691 -4.10 -19.03 -27.83
CA VAL A 691 -5.46 -18.81 -27.31
C VAL A 691 -5.63 -19.63 -26.06
N LEU A 692 -5.51 -18.99 -24.90
CA LEU A 692 -5.72 -19.58 -23.59
C LEU A 692 -7.22 -19.70 -23.28
N ASP A 693 -7.60 -20.69 -22.48
CA ASP A 693 -8.95 -20.74 -21.92
C ASP A 693 -9.11 -19.74 -20.76
N PRO A 694 -10.34 -19.27 -20.50
CA PRO A 694 -10.62 -18.42 -19.35
C PRO A 694 -10.16 -19.06 -18.03
N ALA A 695 -9.75 -18.20 -17.11
CA ALA A 695 -9.24 -18.56 -15.77
C ALA A 695 -8.03 -19.51 -15.83
N THR A 696 -7.12 -19.29 -16.76
CA THR A 696 -5.83 -19.98 -16.86
C THR A 696 -4.67 -19.00 -17.00
N ALA A 697 -3.46 -19.46 -16.75
CA ALA A 697 -2.26 -18.64 -16.92
C ALA A 697 -1.09 -19.46 -17.48
N MET A 698 -0.12 -18.77 -18.08
CA MET A 698 1.18 -19.34 -18.44
C MET A 698 2.31 -18.48 -17.88
N LEU A 699 3.44 -19.12 -17.61
CA LEU A 699 4.65 -18.49 -17.14
C LEU A 699 5.79 -18.73 -18.12
N ILE A 700 6.45 -17.66 -18.56
CA ILE A 700 7.64 -17.71 -19.38
C ILE A 700 8.83 -17.06 -18.66
N ARG A 701 10.02 -17.56 -18.96
CA ARG A 701 11.30 -16.97 -18.58
C ARG A 701 12.07 -16.60 -19.81
N VAL A 702 12.79 -15.49 -19.80
CA VAL A 702 13.68 -15.08 -20.88
C VAL A 702 15.08 -14.83 -20.32
N VAL A 703 16.09 -15.53 -20.85
CA VAL A 703 17.45 -15.55 -20.32
C VAL A 703 18.42 -15.10 -21.40
N ALA A 704 19.24 -14.09 -21.09
CA ALA A 704 20.28 -13.63 -22.01
C ALA A 704 21.32 -14.73 -22.27
N GLN A 705 21.73 -14.85 -23.54
CA GLN A 705 22.70 -15.86 -24.01
C GLN A 705 24.09 -15.27 -24.12
#